data_20d9617921caa3e862b1700e5e329db2
#
_entry.id   20d9617921caa3e862b1700e5e329db2
#
_cell.length_a   1.000
_cell.length_b   1.000
_cell.length_c   1.000
_cell.angle_alpha   90.00
_cell.angle_beta   90.00
_cell.angle_gamma   90.00
#
_symmetry.space_group_name_H-M   'P 1'
#
loop_
_entity.id
_entity.type
_entity.pdbx_description
1 polymer ?
#
loop_
_entity_poly.entity_id
_entity_poly.type
_entity_poly.pdbx_seq_one_letter_code
_entity_poly.pdbx_strand_id
1 'polypeptide(L)'
;ISACLVGSEMCIRDRFYSDARKGETMYQDNMRQGLYDPSLEHDNCGIGAVVNIKGLKSHETVSNALKIVENLEHRAGKDAEGKTGDGVGILVQISHKFFEKTCSTLGFSIGKERDYGIGMFFMPQDELQRNRAKKMFEIIVEKEGLNFLGWREVPIQPGILGKKAADCMPCIMQGFVKRPFDVPRGLDFDRRLYIVRRVFEQSSDSTYVVSLSSRTIVYKGMFLVGQLRLFYNDLQDKDYESAIALVHSRFSTNTVPSWEKAHPYRYIVHNGEINTIRGNADKMLAREENMESDYLKDEMIKLTPVVDPNGSDSARLDNTLEFLLMSGMPLPLAMMITIPEPWENNEGMSREKRDFYQYYATMMEPWDGPASILFTDGDIMGAVLDRNGLRPSRYYITDDDQLILSSEVGVLDFDTTHIVKKERLHPGKMLLVDTVKGELIDDDILKDSYVKKQPYGEWLSDNLVFLKDLKIPNVAVEEYNYEESNRLMKAFGYSYEEVKDSVLPMALNGSEAIGAMGVDTPLAVLSKRHHPLFDYFKQLFAQVTNPPIDAIREEIVTSTSIYVGGEGNVLEEKAENCHVLKIHNPILTNTDLLKIRHAKVKNINVKDVPITYYKGTPLDKAINHLYIAVDQAHKNGANIVILTDRGVDENHVAIPSLLAVSAVHHHLIETKKSTSVSIILESGEPREVHHFATLLGYGACAINPYLAQFSIKKLIQDGLLKKDYYAAVNDYNNAVLHGIVKIASKMGISTLQSYQGSQIFEAVGISKKVIDEYFTNTVSRVEGITLEDIAEDVDFHHSKAFDMLGLKNDLSLDSEGDHKYRSGKEEHLYNPLTIHTLQTAAWTNNYDLFKQYT
;
A
#
# COMPACT_ATOMS: atom_id res chain seq x y z
N ILE A 1 -28.64 -1.97 -13.35
CA ILE A 1 -28.92 -0.57 -12.95
C ILE A 1 -27.61 0.19 -12.71
N SER A 2 -26.63 -0.40 -12.04
CA SER A 2 -25.31 0.23 -11.80
C SER A 2 -24.55 0.56 -13.10
N ALA A 3 -24.60 -0.32 -14.11
CA ALA A 3 -23.98 -0.07 -15.41
C ALA A 3 -24.69 1.03 -16.22
N CYS A 4 -25.97 1.28 -15.96
CA CYS A 4 -26.74 2.34 -16.62
C CYS A 4 -26.48 3.73 -16.02
N LEU A 5 -26.23 3.83 -14.69
CA LEU A 5 -25.97 5.13 -14.06
C LEU A 5 -24.61 5.72 -14.43
N VAL A 6 -23.56 4.90 -14.49
CA VAL A 6 -22.22 5.35 -14.95
C VAL A 6 -22.23 5.67 -16.45
N GLY A 7 -23.09 4.98 -17.24
CA GLY A 7 -23.29 5.28 -18.66
C GLY A 7 -24.10 6.55 -18.92
N SER A 8 -25.03 6.93 -18.04
CA SER A 8 -25.91 8.08 -18.25
C SER A 8 -25.24 9.43 -18.02
N GLU A 9 -24.37 9.56 -17.04
CA GLU A 9 -23.61 10.80 -16.83
C GLU A 9 -22.61 11.07 -17.96
N MET A 10 -22.01 10.03 -18.52
CA MET A 10 -21.07 10.17 -19.62
C MET A 10 -21.76 10.38 -20.97
N CYS A 11 -22.95 9.82 -21.19
CA CYS A 11 -23.78 10.13 -22.34
C CYS A 11 -24.32 11.56 -22.35
N ILE A 12 -24.52 12.16 -21.17
CA ILE A 12 -24.92 13.55 -21.02
C ILE A 12 -23.76 14.49 -21.42
N ARG A 13 -22.52 14.20 -20.99
CA ARG A 13 -21.34 14.97 -21.40
C ARG A 13 -21.05 14.91 -22.90
N ASP A 14 -21.12 13.72 -23.49
CA ASP A 14 -20.91 13.56 -24.95
C ASP A 14 -21.97 14.31 -25.80
N ARG A 15 -23.19 14.51 -25.30
CA ARG A 15 -24.22 15.33 -25.98
C ARG A 15 -23.97 16.84 -25.87
N PHE A 16 -23.43 17.29 -24.74
CA PHE A 16 -23.12 18.71 -24.54
C PHE A 16 -21.91 19.17 -25.36
N TYR A 17 -20.93 18.30 -25.64
CA TYR A 17 -19.78 18.66 -26.46
C TYR A 17 -20.09 18.86 -27.96
N SER A 18 -21.15 18.27 -28.48
CA SER A 18 -21.55 18.49 -29.88
C SER A 18 -22.20 19.85 -30.15
N ASP A 19 -22.75 20.47 -29.11
CA ASP A 19 -23.41 21.79 -29.20
C ASP A 19 -22.52 22.97 -28.76
N ALA A 20 -21.35 22.71 -28.17
CA ALA A 20 -20.45 23.73 -27.57
C ALA A 20 -19.79 24.68 -28.61
N ARG A 21 -19.96 24.47 -29.92
CA ARG A 21 -19.41 25.38 -30.96
C ARG A 21 -20.18 26.70 -31.12
N LYS A 22 -21.20 26.98 -30.32
CA LYS A 22 -22.02 28.19 -30.43
C LYS A 22 -22.14 29.07 -29.18
N GLY A 23 -21.35 28.87 -28.12
CA GLY A 23 -21.56 29.70 -26.94
C GLY A 23 -20.53 29.59 -25.86
N GLU A 24 -19.31 30.09 -26.06
CA GLU A 24 -18.28 30.17 -24.98
C GLU A 24 -18.70 31.01 -23.76
N THR A 25 -19.71 31.83 -23.85
CA THR A 25 -20.22 32.68 -22.77
C THR A 25 -21.36 32.06 -21.95
N MET A 26 -22.04 31.04 -22.44
CA MET A 26 -23.21 30.45 -21.76
C MET A 26 -22.83 29.30 -20.81
N TYR A 27 -21.64 28.75 -20.91
CA TYR A 27 -21.23 27.54 -20.18
C TYR A 27 -20.77 27.83 -18.75
N GLN A 28 -20.22 29.00 -18.47
CA GLN A 28 -19.73 29.38 -17.15
C GLN A 28 -20.84 29.71 -16.14
N ASP A 29 -21.96 30.26 -16.58
CA ASP A 29 -23.04 30.69 -15.68
C ASP A 29 -24.00 29.55 -15.26
N ASN A 30 -24.13 28.48 -16.06
CA ASN A 30 -25.05 27.37 -15.77
C ASN A 30 -24.46 26.27 -14.87
N MET A 31 -23.19 26.30 -14.56
CA MET A 31 -22.54 25.29 -13.69
C MET A 31 -22.61 25.60 -12.20
N ARG A 32 -22.87 26.85 -11.80
CA ARG A 32 -23.08 27.21 -10.41
C ARG A 32 -24.52 26.94 -10.01
N GLN A 33 -24.77 25.78 -9.36
CA GLN A 33 -26.07 25.47 -8.77
C GLN A 33 -25.95 25.45 -7.24
N GLY A 34 -26.54 26.40 -6.57
CA GLY A 34 -26.55 26.50 -5.12
C GLY A 34 -25.14 26.80 -4.57
N LEU A 35 -24.65 25.95 -3.67
CA LEU A 35 -23.32 26.07 -3.04
C LEU A 35 -22.20 25.37 -3.84
N TYR A 36 -22.54 24.72 -4.93
CA TYR A 36 -21.55 24.06 -5.77
C TYR A 36 -20.82 25.06 -6.64
N ASP A 37 -19.51 25.08 -6.55
CA ASP A 37 -18.60 25.86 -7.40
C ASP A 37 -17.59 24.91 -8.08
N PRO A 38 -17.72 24.68 -9.40
CA PRO A 38 -16.84 23.77 -10.11
C PRO A 38 -15.37 24.23 -10.15
N SER A 39 -15.11 25.52 -9.86
CA SER A 39 -13.75 26.03 -9.78
C SER A 39 -12.98 25.50 -8.55
N LEU A 40 -13.68 24.94 -7.58
CA LEU A 40 -13.11 24.33 -6.37
C LEU A 40 -12.82 22.83 -6.54
N GLU A 41 -13.26 22.21 -7.66
CA GLU A 41 -13.00 20.79 -7.94
C GLU A 41 -11.66 20.60 -8.67
N HIS A 42 -10.60 20.36 -7.93
CA HIS A 42 -9.26 20.14 -8.47
C HIS A 42 -8.60 18.85 -7.97
N ASP A 43 -9.38 17.81 -7.67
CA ASP A 43 -8.89 16.65 -6.90
C ASP A 43 -8.57 15.38 -7.67
N ASN A 44 -8.34 15.45 -8.96
CA ASN A 44 -8.06 14.28 -9.79
C ASN A 44 -6.76 14.40 -10.58
N CYS A 45 -5.94 13.32 -10.63
CA CYS A 45 -4.79 13.27 -11.53
C CYS A 45 -5.25 13.17 -13.00
N GLY A 46 -4.54 13.83 -13.89
CA GLY A 46 -4.67 13.67 -15.33
C GLY A 46 -3.52 12.83 -15.87
N ILE A 47 -3.81 11.70 -16.51
CA ILE A 47 -2.80 10.89 -17.20
C ILE A 47 -3.12 10.74 -18.66
N GLY A 48 -2.07 10.56 -19.49
CA GLY A 48 -2.23 10.30 -20.89
C GLY A 48 -1.04 9.61 -21.52
N ALA A 49 -1.29 8.98 -22.65
CA ALA A 49 -0.28 8.38 -23.50
C ALA A 49 -0.61 8.63 -24.98
N VAL A 50 0.42 8.89 -25.76
CA VAL A 50 0.36 8.87 -27.23
C VAL A 50 1.43 7.92 -27.72
N VAL A 51 1.03 6.92 -28.51
CA VAL A 51 1.93 5.86 -28.97
C VAL A 51 1.66 5.57 -30.43
N ASN A 52 2.69 5.61 -31.25
CA ASN A 52 2.61 5.05 -32.58
C ASN A 52 2.89 3.54 -32.52
N ILE A 53 1.89 2.71 -32.84
CA ILE A 53 1.95 1.25 -32.72
C ILE A 53 3.09 0.66 -33.55
N LYS A 54 3.37 1.25 -34.72
CA LYS A 54 4.43 0.81 -35.65
C LYS A 54 5.83 1.32 -35.29
N GLY A 55 5.95 2.03 -34.15
CA GLY A 55 7.23 2.55 -33.68
C GLY A 55 7.77 3.73 -34.50
N LEU A 56 6.95 4.37 -35.31
CA LEU A 56 7.34 5.54 -36.07
C LEU A 56 7.47 6.75 -35.14
N LYS A 57 8.68 7.27 -35.05
CA LYS A 57 8.99 8.43 -34.21
C LYS A 57 8.57 9.72 -34.92
N SER A 58 7.89 10.60 -34.20
CA SER A 58 7.51 11.92 -34.64
C SER A 58 7.52 12.95 -33.53
N HIS A 59 7.69 14.22 -33.87
CA HIS A 59 7.49 15.33 -32.93
C HIS A 59 6.00 15.51 -32.59
N GLU A 60 5.12 15.10 -33.45
CA GLU A 60 3.68 15.16 -33.23
C GLU A 60 3.25 14.31 -32.02
N THR A 61 3.82 13.11 -31.87
CA THR A 61 3.61 12.26 -30.68
C THR A 61 3.91 13.03 -29.39
N VAL A 62 5.05 13.74 -29.33
CA VAL A 62 5.45 14.55 -28.16
C VAL A 62 4.49 15.72 -27.98
N SER A 63 4.17 16.43 -29.07
CA SER A 63 3.27 17.60 -29.02
C SER A 63 1.84 17.24 -28.60
N ASN A 64 1.31 16.13 -29.09
CA ASN A 64 -0.03 15.63 -28.73
C ASN A 64 -0.07 15.19 -27.26
N ALA A 65 0.96 14.51 -26.76
CA ALA A 65 1.06 14.14 -25.35
C ALA A 65 1.06 15.37 -24.44
N LEU A 66 1.82 16.41 -24.78
CA LEU A 66 1.80 17.69 -24.04
C LEU A 66 0.44 18.36 -24.10
N LYS A 67 -0.24 18.30 -25.24
CA LYS A 67 -1.59 18.85 -25.39
C LYS A 67 -2.63 18.12 -24.53
N ILE A 68 -2.48 16.82 -24.32
CA ILE A 68 -3.34 16.04 -23.40
C ILE A 68 -3.32 16.65 -22.00
N VAL A 69 -2.14 16.91 -21.42
CA VAL A 69 -2.08 17.50 -20.07
C VAL A 69 -2.56 18.95 -20.03
N GLU A 70 -2.32 19.72 -21.11
CA GLU A 70 -2.85 21.08 -21.24
C GLU A 70 -4.39 21.07 -21.23
N ASN A 71 -5.02 20.14 -21.93
CA ASN A 71 -6.48 19.97 -21.97
C ASN A 71 -7.08 19.34 -20.69
N LEU A 72 -6.24 18.77 -19.81
CA LEU A 72 -6.62 18.25 -18.50
C LEU A 72 -6.38 19.27 -17.35
N GLU A 73 -6.29 20.56 -17.64
CA GLU A 73 -6.04 21.63 -16.66
C GLU A 73 -7.02 21.59 -15.48
N HIS A 74 -8.31 21.29 -15.75
CA HIS A 74 -9.34 21.18 -14.72
C HIS A 74 -9.10 20.08 -13.68
N ARG A 75 -8.18 19.13 -13.98
CA ARG A 75 -7.76 18.07 -13.05
C ARG A 75 -6.46 18.41 -12.32
N ALA A 76 -5.75 19.45 -12.73
CA ALA A 76 -4.45 19.82 -12.18
C ALA A 76 -4.59 20.63 -10.90
N GLY A 77 -3.72 20.36 -9.91
CA GLY A 77 -3.63 21.16 -8.69
C GLY A 77 -2.88 22.49 -8.92
N LYS A 78 -3.34 23.53 -8.23
CA LYS A 78 -2.71 24.85 -8.22
C LYS A 78 -2.54 25.31 -6.77
N ASP A 79 -1.46 26.04 -6.50
CA ASP A 79 -1.29 26.66 -5.19
C ASP A 79 -2.28 27.82 -4.98
N ALA A 80 -2.30 28.35 -3.76
CA ALA A 80 -3.20 29.45 -3.39
C ALA A 80 -3.00 30.73 -4.23
N GLU A 81 -1.80 30.93 -4.82
CA GLU A 81 -1.50 32.05 -5.71
C GLU A 81 -1.90 31.78 -7.17
N GLY A 82 -2.27 30.53 -7.50
CA GLY A 82 -2.61 30.10 -8.86
C GLY A 82 -1.45 30.12 -9.85
N LYS A 83 -0.20 30.21 -9.37
CA LYS A 83 1.01 30.38 -10.18
C LYS A 83 1.96 29.19 -10.15
N THR A 84 1.88 28.37 -9.10
CA THR A 84 2.68 27.14 -8.95
C THR A 84 1.76 25.97 -9.04
N GLY A 85 2.09 24.99 -9.89
CA GLY A 85 1.36 23.74 -10.00
C GLY A 85 1.93 22.65 -9.09
N ASP A 86 1.15 21.62 -8.85
CA ASP A 86 1.56 20.46 -8.04
C ASP A 86 2.60 19.58 -8.71
N GLY A 87 2.72 19.66 -10.03
CA GLY A 87 3.69 18.90 -10.81
C GLY A 87 3.14 18.40 -12.13
N VAL A 88 3.97 18.52 -13.17
CA VAL A 88 3.66 18.00 -14.52
C VAL A 88 4.93 17.43 -15.12
N GLY A 89 4.78 16.41 -15.96
CA GLY A 89 5.91 15.87 -16.69
C GLY A 89 5.54 14.97 -17.86
N ILE A 90 6.56 14.64 -18.62
CA ILE A 90 6.51 13.75 -19.77
C ILE A 90 7.68 12.76 -19.75
N LEU A 91 7.38 11.51 -20.02
CA LEU A 91 8.35 10.44 -20.30
C LEU A 91 8.30 10.13 -21.79
N VAL A 92 9.44 10.21 -22.45
CA VAL A 92 9.59 9.99 -23.90
C VAL A 92 10.79 9.12 -24.21
N GLN A 93 10.84 8.57 -25.42
CA GLN A 93 12.07 7.95 -25.91
C GLN A 93 13.16 9.00 -26.13
N ILE A 94 14.42 8.58 -25.99
CA ILE A 94 15.57 9.41 -26.35
C ILE A 94 15.55 9.68 -27.86
N SER A 95 15.43 10.94 -28.25
CA SER A 95 15.49 11.35 -29.66
C SER A 95 16.95 11.42 -30.13
N HIS A 96 17.40 10.38 -30.83
CA HIS A 96 18.79 10.35 -31.33
C HIS A 96 19.10 11.53 -32.24
N LYS A 97 18.20 11.87 -33.15
CA LYS A 97 18.34 13.01 -34.08
C LYS A 97 18.58 14.34 -33.33
N PHE A 98 17.79 14.61 -32.32
CA PHE A 98 17.94 15.81 -31.48
C PHE A 98 19.25 15.83 -30.72
N PHE A 99 19.59 14.74 -30.02
CA PHE A 99 20.78 14.70 -29.18
C PHE A 99 22.08 14.62 -29.98
N GLU A 100 22.11 13.95 -31.14
CA GLU A 100 23.28 13.95 -32.02
C GLU A 100 23.63 15.38 -32.46
N LYS A 101 22.66 16.15 -32.93
CA LYS A 101 22.81 17.56 -33.28
C LYS A 101 23.29 18.40 -32.09
N THR A 102 22.62 18.26 -30.96
CA THR A 102 22.91 19.04 -29.74
C THR A 102 24.30 18.75 -29.17
N CYS A 103 24.68 17.47 -29.04
CA CYS A 103 25.99 17.08 -28.51
C CYS A 103 27.12 17.47 -29.44
N SER A 104 26.90 17.41 -30.77
CA SER A 104 27.89 17.88 -31.75
C SER A 104 28.19 19.36 -31.57
N THR A 105 27.21 20.20 -31.22
CA THR A 105 27.43 21.61 -30.92
C THR A 105 28.20 21.85 -29.61
N LEU A 106 28.14 20.89 -28.68
CA LEU A 106 28.90 20.91 -27.41
C LEU A 106 30.29 20.30 -27.54
N GLY A 107 30.67 19.80 -28.71
CA GLY A 107 32.02 19.30 -29.02
C GLY A 107 32.26 17.84 -28.65
N PHE A 108 31.23 17.02 -28.41
CA PHE A 108 31.39 15.59 -28.23
C PHE A 108 30.36 14.78 -29.05
N SER A 109 30.73 13.54 -29.41
CA SER A 109 29.88 12.63 -30.21
C SER A 109 29.31 11.52 -29.32
N ILE A 110 28.01 11.27 -29.49
CA ILE A 110 27.30 10.22 -28.78
C ILE A 110 27.30 8.86 -29.50
N GLY A 111 27.77 8.79 -30.73
CA GLY A 111 27.80 7.57 -31.53
C GLY A 111 26.46 7.24 -32.16
N LYS A 112 26.14 5.94 -32.31
CA LYS A 112 24.86 5.50 -32.88
C LYS A 112 23.75 5.45 -31.85
N GLU A 113 22.51 5.44 -32.32
CA GLU A 113 21.32 5.23 -31.49
C GLU A 113 21.50 4.00 -30.57
N ARG A 114 21.18 4.15 -29.28
CA ARG A 114 21.30 3.14 -28.23
C ARG A 114 22.75 2.71 -27.88
N ASP A 115 23.77 3.41 -28.38
CA ASP A 115 25.17 3.23 -27.96
C ASP A 115 25.57 4.17 -26.82
N TYR A 116 24.63 4.90 -26.29
CA TYR A 116 24.81 5.81 -25.15
C TYR A 116 23.57 5.84 -24.26
N GLY A 117 23.76 6.21 -23.00
CA GLY A 117 22.72 6.51 -22.05
C GLY A 117 22.71 8.00 -21.70
N ILE A 118 21.56 8.53 -21.37
CA ILE A 118 21.38 9.91 -20.92
C ILE A 118 20.82 9.90 -19.51
N GLY A 119 21.53 10.58 -18.58
CA GLY A 119 21.00 10.91 -17.27
C GLY A 119 20.39 12.30 -17.26
N MET A 120 19.20 12.44 -16.67
CA MET A 120 18.58 13.70 -16.30
C MET A 120 18.75 13.91 -14.81
N PHE A 121 19.31 15.03 -14.39
CA PHE A 121 19.68 15.30 -13.00
C PHE A 121 19.07 16.61 -12.50
N PHE A 122 18.52 16.58 -11.30
CA PHE A 122 18.22 17.77 -10.50
C PHE A 122 19.36 17.96 -9.51
N MET A 123 20.20 18.95 -9.77
CA MET A 123 21.43 19.24 -9.03
C MET A 123 21.27 20.50 -8.17
N PRO A 124 22.11 20.69 -7.14
CA PRO A 124 22.13 21.91 -6.34
C PRO A 124 22.38 23.17 -7.18
N GLN A 125 21.77 24.29 -6.79
CA GLN A 125 22.07 25.60 -7.36
C GLN A 125 23.47 26.09 -7.00
N ASP A 126 23.98 25.71 -5.82
CA ASP A 126 25.35 25.99 -5.41
C ASP A 126 26.38 25.35 -6.36
N GLU A 127 27.23 26.15 -6.95
CA GLU A 127 28.19 25.72 -7.97
C GLU A 127 29.23 24.71 -7.43
N LEU A 128 29.67 24.89 -6.19
CA LEU A 128 30.65 23.99 -5.58
C LEU A 128 30.04 22.59 -5.32
N GLN A 129 28.85 22.56 -4.77
CA GLN A 129 28.14 21.30 -4.53
C GLN A 129 27.80 20.61 -5.86
N ARG A 130 27.34 21.36 -6.85
CA ARG A 130 27.05 20.86 -8.21
C ARG A 130 28.30 20.26 -8.87
N ASN A 131 29.46 20.93 -8.79
CA ASN A 131 30.71 20.44 -9.38
C ASN A 131 31.22 19.19 -8.64
N ARG A 132 31.01 19.08 -7.33
CA ARG A 132 31.29 17.86 -6.57
C ARG A 132 30.43 16.70 -7.04
N ALA A 133 29.12 16.91 -7.18
CA ALA A 133 28.19 15.88 -7.66
C ALA A 133 28.53 15.43 -9.07
N LYS A 134 28.83 16.36 -9.99
CA LYS A 134 29.29 16.04 -11.35
C LYS A 134 30.53 15.16 -11.33
N LYS A 135 31.55 15.57 -10.55
CA LYS A 135 32.82 14.81 -10.48
C LYS A 135 32.63 13.43 -9.85
N MET A 136 31.75 13.33 -8.84
CA MET A 136 31.40 12.05 -8.22
C MET A 136 30.75 11.11 -9.22
N PHE A 137 29.78 11.60 -10.00
CA PHE A 137 29.12 10.81 -11.04
C PHE A 137 30.14 10.32 -12.10
N GLU A 138 31.03 11.18 -12.59
CA GLU A 138 32.08 10.82 -13.54
C GLU A 138 32.97 9.68 -13.00
N ILE A 139 33.42 9.80 -11.74
CA ILE A 139 34.26 8.78 -11.08
C ILE A 139 33.50 7.46 -10.95
N ILE A 140 32.20 7.49 -10.59
CA ILE A 140 31.38 6.28 -10.46
C ILE A 140 31.20 5.62 -11.82
N VAL A 141 30.91 6.39 -12.89
CA VAL A 141 30.80 5.86 -14.26
C VAL A 141 32.06 5.13 -14.67
N GLU A 142 33.25 5.74 -14.41
CA GLU A 142 34.55 5.13 -14.72
C GLU A 142 34.81 3.87 -13.88
N LYS A 143 34.52 3.91 -12.57
CA LYS A 143 34.72 2.77 -11.66
C LYS A 143 33.84 1.58 -12.05
N GLU A 144 32.62 1.83 -12.52
CA GLU A 144 31.70 0.78 -13.01
C GLU A 144 32.05 0.33 -14.45
N GLY A 145 33.19 0.76 -15.00
CA GLY A 145 33.71 0.33 -16.29
C GLY A 145 33.02 0.94 -17.49
N LEU A 146 32.35 2.09 -17.30
CA LEU A 146 31.71 2.85 -18.38
C LEU A 146 32.56 4.10 -18.72
N ASN A 147 32.22 4.75 -19.84
CA ASN A 147 32.91 5.98 -20.26
C ASN A 147 31.93 7.16 -20.22
N PHE A 148 32.30 8.19 -19.47
CA PHE A 148 31.57 9.45 -19.47
C PHE A 148 31.93 10.29 -20.69
N LEU A 149 30.90 10.82 -21.41
CA LEU A 149 31.07 11.59 -22.62
C LEU A 149 31.05 13.10 -22.40
N GLY A 150 30.18 13.60 -21.54
CA GLY A 150 30.07 15.02 -21.27
C GLY A 150 28.79 15.42 -20.56
N TRP A 151 28.78 16.65 -20.07
CA TRP A 151 27.61 17.30 -19.45
C TRP A 151 26.94 18.29 -20.39
N ARG A 152 25.61 18.41 -20.27
CA ARG A 152 24.80 19.44 -20.91
C ARG A 152 23.92 20.11 -19.84
N GLU A 153 23.94 21.41 -19.78
CA GLU A 153 22.91 22.15 -19.05
C GLU A 153 21.66 22.23 -19.94
N VAL A 154 20.51 21.88 -19.38
CA VAL A 154 19.26 21.85 -20.14
C VAL A 154 18.76 23.27 -20.33
N PRO A 155 18.51 23.71 -21.58
CA PRO A 155 17.95 25.04 -21.84
C PRO A 155 16.53 25.18 -21.30
N ILE A 156 16.31 26.07 -20.36
CA ILE A 156 15.04 26.28 -19.64
C ILE A 156 14.63 27.74 -19.66
N GLN A 157 13.33 27.99 -19.37
CA GLN A 157 12.72 29.32 -19.23
C GLN A 157 12.25 29.54 -17.79
N PRO A 158 13.11 29.91 -16.83
CA PRO A 158 12.76 30.02 -15.40
C PRO A 158 11.71 31.14 -15.13
N GLY A 159 11.65 32.16 -15.99
CA GLY A 159 10.80 33.34 -15.79
C GLY A 159 9.29 33.06 -15.84
N ILE A 160 8.88 31.85 -16.23
CA ILE A 160 7.45 31.47 -16.27
C ILE A 160 6.97 30.82 -14.97
N LEU A 161 7.89 30.49 -14.06
CA LEU A 161 7.56 29.78 -12.81
C LEU A 161 6.89 30.72 -11.79
N GLY A 162 5.99 30.14 -10.99
CA GLY A 162 5.56 30.77 -9.74
C GLY A 162 6.68 30.79 -8.70
N LYS A 163 6.57 31.72 -7.73
CA LYS A 163 7.65 31.96 -6.75
C LYS A 163 8.07 30.70 -5.99
N LYS A 164 7.12 29.92 -5.52
CA LYS A 164 7.41 28.67 -4.77
C LYS A 164 8.22 27.67 -5.58
N ALA A 165 7.86 27.47 -6.85
CA ALA A 165 8.59 26.56 -7.74
C ALA A 165 9.98 27.12 -8.07
N ALA A 166 10.11 28.45 -8.26
CA ALA A 166 11.38 29.12 -8.54
C ALA A 166 12.34 29.08 -7.35
N ASP A 167 11.85 29.30 -6.13
CA ASP A 167 12.65 29.34 -4.89
C ASP A 167 13.33 27.97 -4.59
N CYS A 168 12.73 26.85 -5.03
CA CYS A 168 13.26 25.49 -4.85
C CYS A 168 13.69 24.81 -6.16
N MET A 169 13.82 25.57 -7.25
CA MET A 169 14.21 25.04 -8.56
C MET A 169 15.63 24.46 -8.52
N PRO A 170 15.85 23.21 -8.96
CA PRO A 170 17.19 22.65 -9.10
C PRO A 170 17.90 23.18 -10.34
N CYS A 171 19.23 23.03 -10.39
CA CYS A 171 19.98 23.15 -11.64
C CYS A 171 19.75 21.85 -12.45
N ILE A 172 19.25 21.97 -13.68
CA ILE A 172 18.86 20.81 -14.50
C ILE A 172 19.96 20.47 -15.48
N MET A 173 20.57 19.29 -15.31
CA MET A 173 21.70 18.84 -16.09
C MET A 173 21.42 17.50 -16.78
N GLN A 174 22.05 17.30 -17.93
CA GLN A 174 22.11 16.00 -18.62
C GLN A 174 23.54 15.50 -18.66
N GLY A 175 23.74 14.21 -18.28
CA GLY A 175 25.02 13.54 -18.37
C GLY A 175 24.96 12.41 -19.38
N PHE A 176 25.97 12.27 -20.22
CA PHE A 176 26.03 11.28 -21.31
C PHE A 176 27.06 10.21 -21.00
N VAL A 177 26.64 8.95 -21.08
CA VAL A 177 27.47 7.78 -20.78
C VAL A 177 27.54 6.88 -22.01
N LYS A 178 28.73 6.51 -22.45
CA LYS A 178 28.95 5.65 -23.60
C LYS A 178 28.81 4.18 -23.22
N ARG A 179 28.12 3.41 -24.07
CA ARG A 179 28.05 1.96 -23.95
C ARG A 179 29.42 1.31 -24.26
N PRO A 180 29.93 0.42 -23.42
CA PRO A 180 31.08 -0.41 -23.74
C PRO A 180 30.80 -1.36 -24.91
N PHE A 181 31.82 -1.68 -25.67
CA PHE A 181 31.64 -2.52 -26.87
C PHE A 181 31.17 -3.95 -26.54
N ASP A 182 31.62 -4.49 -25.43
CA ASP A 182 31.35 -5.83 -24.92
C ASP A 182 29.99 -5.97 -24.23
N VAL A 183 29.30 -4.85 -23.96
CA VAL A 183 27.96 -4.85 -23.37
C VAL A 183 26.90 -4.76 -24.48
N PRO A 184 25.94 -5.70 -24.56
CA PRO A 184 24.85 -5.64 -25.54
C PRO A 184 24.03 -4.35 -25.40
N ARG A 185 23.38 -3.92 -26.50
CA ARG A 185 22.40 -2.81 -26.47
C ARG A 185 21.12 -3.23 -25.76
N GLY A 186 20.38 -2.26 -25.26
CA GLY A 186 19.11 -2.47 -24.60
C GLY A 186 19.26 -2.76 -23.11
N LEU A 187 18.57 -3.76 -22.59
CA LEU A 187 18.44 -4.00 -21.16
C LEU A 187 19.79 -4.28 -20.46
N ASP A 188 20.74 -4.93 -21.13
CA ASP A 188 22.05 -5.20 -20.53
C ASP A 188 22.84 -3.92 -20.27
N PHE A 189 22.75 -2.96 -21.20
CA PHE A 189 23.36 -1.64 -20.97
C PHE A 189 22.60 -0.84 -19.92
N ASP A 190 21.26 -0.90 -19.91
CA ASP A 190 20.46 -0.23 -18.89
C ASP A 190 20.74 -0.79 -17.49
N ARG A 191 21.03 -2.10 -17.33
CA ARG A 191 21.52 -2.67 -16.05
C ARG A 191 22.81 -2.01 -15.55
N ARG A 192 23.77 -1.75 -16.46
CA ARG A 192 24.98 -1.04 -16.08
C ARG A 192 24.71 0.41 -15.66
N LEU A 193 23.81 1.09 -16.37
CA LEU A 193 23.37 2.44 -16.01
C LEU A 193 22.59 2.46 -14.69
N TYR A 194 21.76 1.45 -14.42
CA TYR A 194 21.06 1.27 -13.16
C TYR A 194 22.02 1.14 -11.98
N ILE A 195 23.07 0.32 -12.09
CA ILE A 195 24.10 0.17 -11.06
C ILE A 195 24.78 1.51 -10.80
N VAL A 196 25.22 2.20 -11.84
CA VAL A 196 25.84 3.55 -11.74
C VAL A 196 24.92 4.51 -10.99
N ARG A 197 23.64 4.54 -11.34
CA ARG A 197 22.67 5.43 -10.69
C ARG A 197 22.50 5.09 -9.20
N ARG A 198 22.33 3.82 -8.86
CA ARG A 198 22.14 3.41 -7.45
C ARG A 198 23.36 3.72 -6.59
N VAL A 199 24.56 3.46 -7.09
CA VAL A 199 25.82 3.83 -6.40
C VAL A 199 25.93 5.35 -6.24
N PHE A 200 25.53 6.11 -7.26
CA PHE A 200 25.54 7.57 -7.19
C PHE A 200 24.53 8.12 -6.18
N GLU A 201 23.28 7.64 -6.20
CA GLU A 201 22.24 8.05 -5.27
C GLU A 201 22.61 7.78 -3.80
N GLN A 202 23.28 6.66 -3.52
CA GLN A 202 23.80 6.34 -2.18
C GLN A 202 24.99 7.20 -1.77
N SER A 203 25.67 7.84 -2.72
CA SER A 203 26.88 8.63 -2.48
C SER A 203 26.60 10.13 -2.43
N SER A 204 25.41 10.60 -2.81
CA SER A 204 25.06 12.01 -2.95
C SER A 204 23.66 12.32 -2.47
N ASP A 205 23.54 12.97 -1.32
CA ASP A 205 22.26 13.39 -0.73
C ASP A 205 21.68 14.67 -1.37
N SER A 206 22.45 15.37 -2.19
CA SER A 206 22.08 16.68 -2.72
C SER A 206 21.61 16.66 -4.17
N THR A 207 21.60 15.49 -4.81
CA THR A 207 21.27 15.35 -6.23
C THR A 207 20.23 14.26 -6.44
N TYR A 208 19.16 14.58 -7.17
CA TYR A 208 18.15 13.60 -7.57
C TYR A 208 18.34 13.22 -9.04
N VAL A 209 18.41 11.90 -9.30
CA VAL A 209 18.49 11.37 -10.67
C VAL A 209 17.08 11.11 -11.19
N VAL A 210 16.60 12.00 -12.04
CA VAL A 210 15.25 11.92 -12.63
C VAL A 210 15.10 10.67 -13.48
N SER A 211 16.06 10.43 -14.37
CA SER A 211 16.18 9.22 -15.20
C SER A 211 17.63 8.99 -15.60
N LEU A 212 18.02 7.74 -15.84
CA LEU A 212 19.28 7.36 -16.48
C LEU A 212 19.05 6.08 -17.28
N SER A 213 18.95 6.20 -18.59
CA SER A 213 18.58 5.10 -19.49
C SER A 213 19.21 5.28 -20.86
N SER A 214 19.31 4.19 -21.62
CA SER A 214 19.65 4.21 -23.05
C SER A 214 18.44 4.34 -23.97
N ARG A 215 17.21 4.32 -23.42
CA ARG A 215 15.96 4.23 -24.18
C ARG A 215 15.00 5.38 -23.92
N THR A 216 14.88 5.81 -22.67
CA THR A 216 13.88 6.80 -22.23
C THR A 216 14.53 7.96 -21.47
N ILE A 217 13.81 9.10 -21.45
CA ILE A 217 14.17 10.27 -20.67
C ILE A 217 12.91 10.92 -20.10
N VAL A 218 13.01 11.51 -18.91
CA VAL A 218 11.90 12.16 -18.22
C VAL A 218 12.17 13.65 -18.06
N TYR A 219 11.20 14.48 -18.50
CA TYR A 219 11.14 15.92 -18.24
C TYR A 219 9.98 16.18 -17.29
N LYS A 220 10.25 16.76 -16.12
CA LYS A 220 9.22 17.02 -15.09
C LYS A 220 9.59 18.20 -14.19
N GLY A 221 8.63 18.67 -13.42
CA GLY A 221 8.86 19.72 -12.42
C GLY A 221 7.57 20.24 -11.79
N MET A 222 7.72 21.22 -10.90
CA MET A 222 6.60 21.88 -10.23
C MET A 222 5.94 22.93 -11.15
N PHE A 223 5.16 22.45 -12.12
CA PHE A 223 4.58 23.27 -13.16
C PHE A 223 3.05 23.32 -13.08
N LEU A 224 2.47 24.41 -13.54
CA LEU A 224 1.13 24.39 -14.14
C LEU A 224 1.18 23.63 -15.48
N VAL A 225 0.08 23.02 -15.89
CA VAL A 225 0.05 22.14 -17.07
C VAL A 225 0.59 22.77 -18.34
N GLY A 226 0.29 24.03 -18.59
CA GLY A 226 0.79 24.75 -19.77
C GLY A 226 2.25 25.21 -19.67
N GLN A 227 2.90 25.10 -18.49
CA GLN A 227 4.29 25.54 -18.31
C GLN A 227 5.31 24.51 -18.77
N LEU A 228 5.03 23.21 -18.73
CA LEU A 228 5.99 22.15 -19.08
C LEU A 228 6.61 22.36 -20.46
N ARG A 229 5.76 22.56 -21.47
CA ARG A 229 6.21 22.80 -22.85
C ARG A 229 7.04 24.08 -22.97
N LEU A 230 6.64 25.13 -22.27
CA LEU A 230 7.30 26.43 -22.34
C LEU A 230 8.62 26.47 -21.56
N PHE A 231 8.70 25.71 -20.49
CA PHE A 231 9.88 25.67 -19.62
C PHE A 231 11.05 24.94 -20.25
N TYR A 232 10.81 23.75 -20.85
CA TYR A 232 11.86 22.96 -21.49
C TYR A 232 11.92 23.26 -22.99
N ASN A 233 12.93 24.01 -23.43
CA ASN A 233 13.11 24.34 -24.86
C ASN A 233 13.26 23.09 -25.75
N ASP A 234 13.82 22.01 -25.22
CA ASP A 234 14.00 20.73 -25.90
C ASP A 234 12.68 20.19 -26.44
N LEU A 235 11.59 20.31 -25.67
CA LEU A 235 10.27 19.79 -26.02
C LEU A 235 9.57 20.58 -27.16
N GLN A 236 10.12 21.75 -27.53
CA GLN A 236 9.63 22.57 -28.62
C GLN A 236 10.42 22.35 -29.93
N ASP A 237 11.59 21.70 -29.86
CA ASP A 237 12.41 21.44 -31.05
C ASP A 237 11.76 20.35 -31.92
N LYS A 238 11.56 20.64 -33.19
CA LYS A 238 10.94 19.72 -34.16
C LYS A 238 11.78 18.45 -34.42
N ASP A 239 13.08 18.50 -34.12
CA ASP A 239 13.96 17.34 -34.21
C ASP A 239 13.81 16.40 -32.99
N TYR A 240 13.08 16.86 -31.95
CA TYR A 240 12.73 15.99 -30.82
C TYR A 240 11.55 15.09 -31.16
N GLU A 241 11.85 13.86 -31.55
CA GLU A 241 10.85 12.87 -32.00
C GLU A 241 10.81 11.64 -31.07
N SER A 242 9.60 11.06 -30.89
CA SER A 242 9.36 9.86 -30.11
C SER A 242 8.20 9.06 -30.71
N ALA A 243 8.20 7.74 -30.55
CA ALA A 243 7.05 6.89 -30.85
C ALA A 243 6.18 6.62 -29.60
N ILE A 244 6.71 6.86 -28.41
CA ILE A 244 6.03 6.67 -27.12
C ILE A 244 6.17 7.96 -26.32
N ALA A 245 5.05 8.49 -25.82
CA ALA A 245 5.04 9.60 -24.89
C ALA A 245 3.99 9.37 -23.80
N LEU A 246 4.41 9.33 -22.54
CA LEU A 246 3.54 9.23 -21.37
C LEU A 246 3.56 10.54 -20.60
N VAL A 247 2.39 11.02 -20.19
CA VAL A 247 2.25 12.31 -19.49
C VAL A 247 1.42 12.19 -18.24
N HIS A 248 1.71 13.09 -17.30
CA HIS A 248 0.96 13.21 -16.06
C HIS A 248 0.81 14.67 -15.67
N SER A 249 -0.37 15.04 -15.22
CA SER A 249 -0.65 16.30 -14.58
C SER A 249 -1.14 16.04 -13.16
N ARG A 250 -0.50 16.64 -12.21
CA ARG A 250 -0.73 16.58 -10.78
C ARG A 250 0.17 15.60 -10.03
N PHE A 251 0.22 15.84 -8.77
CA PHE A 251 1.00 15.20 -7.73
C PHE A 251 0.08 14.39 -6.80
N SER A 252 0.60 13.37 -6.11
CA SER A 252 -0.17 12.61 -5.13
C SER A 252 -0.72 13.52 -4.02
N THR A 253 -2.01 13.39 -3.69
CA THR A 253 -2.73 14.24 -2.72
C THR A 253 -2.16 14.22 -1.31
N ASN A 254 -1.43 13.17 -0.95
CA ASN A 254 -0.94 12.92 0.41
C ASN A 254 0.54 13.26 0.63
N THR A 255 1.19 13.93 -0.34
CA THR A 255 2.61 14.28 -0.27
C THR A 255 2.82 15.77 -0.51
N VAL A 256 3.78 16.39 0.19
CA VAL A 256 4.17 17.78 -0.09
C VAL A 256 4.80 17.86 -1.48
N PRO A 257 4.32 18.74 -2.38
CA PRO A 257 4.87 18.91 -3.71
C PRO A 257 6.36 19.26 -3.70
N SER A 258 7.12 18.59 -4.57
CA SER A 258 8.53 18.91 -4.82
C SER A 258 8.90 18.58 -6.27
N TRP A 259 10.03 19.11 -6.75
CA TRP A 259 10.52 18.84 -8.10
C TRP A 259 10.75 17.34 -8.35
N GLU A 260 11.30 16.61 -7.36
CA GLU A 260 11.65 15.20 -7.44
C GLU A 260 10.40 14.32 -7.50
N LYS A 261 9.39 14.68 -6.72
CA LYS A 261 8.17 13.86 -6.57
C LYS A 261 7.17 14.05 -7.69
N ALA A 262 7.33 15.04 -8.58
CA ALA A 262 6.50 15.18 -9.79
C ALA A 262 6.59 13.92 -10.66
N HIS A 263 5.46 13.51 -11.27
CA HIS A 263 5.40 12.45 -12.26
C HIS A 263 5.79 12.94 -13.67
N PRO A 264 6.18 12.05 -14.60
CA PRO A 264 6.41 10.61 -14.48
C PRO A 264 7.62 10.22 -13.63
N TYR A 265 7.64 8.94 -13.19
CA TYR A 265 8.85 8.29 -12.73
C TYR A 265 9.59 7.66 -13.91
N ARG A 266 10.54 6.74 -13.68
CA ARG A 266 11.44 6.21 -14.73
C ARG A 266 10.73 5.27 -15.70
N TYR A 267 9.75 4.52 -15.19
CA TYR A 267 9.00 3.51 -15.93
C TYR A 267 7.51 3.73 -15.92
N ILE A 268 6.96 4.44 -14.90
CA ILE A 268 5.52 4.54 -14.71
C ILE A 268 4.97 5.96 -14.65
N VAL A 269 3.71 6.03 -15.05
CA VAL A 269 2.76 7.11 -14.76
C VAL A 269 1.61 6.51 -13.97
N HIS A 270 1.29 7.06 -12.80
CA HIS A 270 0.30 6.50 -11.90
C HIS A 270 -0.76 7.54 -11.54
N ASN A 271 -2.02 7.22 -11.83
CA ASN A 271 -3.18 7.93 -11.35
C ASN A 271 -3.85 7.09 -10.27
N GLY A 272 -3.63 7.41 -9.02
CA GLY A 272 -4.18 6.68 -7.88
C GLY A 272 -3.34 6.80 -6.64
N GLU A 273 -3.50 5.83 -5.76
CA GLU A 273 -2.77 5.72 -4.51
C GLU A 273 -2.67 4.26 -4.09
N ILE A 274 -1.47 3.84 -3.71
CA ILE A 274 -1.24 2.52 -3.15
C ILE A 274 -1.42 2.61 -1.65
N ASN A 275 -2.60 2.20 -1.16
CA ASN A 275 -2.98 2.35 0.24
C ASN A 275 -2.11 1.47 1.17
N THR A 276 -1.58 0.38 0.66
CA THR A 276 -0.76 -0.59 1.42
C THR A 276 0.75 -0.32 1.35
N ILE A 277 1.15 0.84 0.83
CA ILE A 277 2.55 1.17 0.47
C ILE A 277 3.56 0.94 1.60
N ARG A 278 3.20 1.16 2.87
CA ARG A 278 4.11 0.96 4.01
C ARG A 278 4.49 -0.50 4.13
N GLY A 279 3.49 -1.38 4.23
CA GLY A 279 3.72 -2.83 4.30
C GLY A 279 4.44 -3.38 3.07
N ASN A 280 4.13 -2.89 1.87
CA ASN A 280 4.81 -3.29 0.64
C ASN A 280 6.31 -2.90 0.67
N ALA A 281 6.62 -1.67 1.11
CA ALA A 281 8.00 -1.19 1.20
C ALA A 281 8.79 -1.97 2.26
N ASP A 282 8.21 -2.21 3.43
CA ASP A 282 8.83 -2.96 4.52
C ASP A 282 9.12 -4.42 4.11
N LYS A 283 8.17 -5.06 3.40
CA LYS A 283 8.38 -6.41 2.85
C LYS A 283 9.44 -6.43 1.74
N MET A 284 9.50 -5.40 0.88
CA MET A 284 10.57 -5.29 -0.11
C MET A 284 11.95 -5.17 0.54
N LEU A 285 12.07 -4.35 1.60
CA LEU A 285 13.30 -4.24 2.37
C LEU A 285 13.72 -5.58 2.99
N ALA A 286 12.75 -6.31 3.56
CA ALA A 286 13.03 -7.61 4.17
C ALA A 286 13.42 -8.69 3.13
N ARG A 287 12.84 -8.63 1.90
CA ARG A 287 13.15 -9.58 0.81
C ARG A 287 14.57 -9.46 0.28
N GLU A 288 15.23 -8.31 0.47
CA GLU A 288 16.59 -8.07 -0.04
C GLU A 288 17.60 -9.13 0.38
N GLU A 289 17.44 -9.76 1.56
CA GLU A 289 18.31 -10.84 2.03
C GLU A 289 18.12 -12.15 1.27
N ASN A 290 16.92 -12.41 0.76
CA ASN A 290 16.57 -13.67 0.11
C ASN A 290 16.56 -13.57 -1.43
N MET A 291 16.78 -12.36 -1.98
CA MET A 291 16.77 -12.15 -3.43
C MET A 291 18.14 -12.46 -4.03
N GLU A 292 18.17 -13.42 -4.92
CA GLU A 292 19.33 -13.74 -5.77
C GLU A 292 18.93 -13.55 -7.24
N SER A 293 19.77 -12.91 -8.03
CA SER A 293 19.56 -12.68 -9.46
C SER A 293 20.77 -13.09 -10.28
N ASP A 294 20.56 -13.96 -11.26
CA ASP A 294 21.59 -14.36 -12.21
C ASP A 294 22.13 -13.19 -13.05
N TYR A 295 21.36 -12.14 -13.24
CA TYR A 295 21.71 -10.96 -14.02
C TYR A 295 22.49 -9.92 -13.21
N LEU A 296 22.21 -9.77 -11.92
CA LEU A 296 22.81 -8.75 -11.06
C LEU A 296 23.94 -9.33 -10.18
N LYS A 297 23.87 -10.61 -9.82
CA LYS A 297 24.91 -11.34 -9.08
C LYS A 297 25.48 -10.54 -7.89
N ASP A 298 26.80 -10.41 -7.83
CA ASP A 298 27.52 -9.71 -6.76
C ASP A 298 27.21 -8.19 -6.71
N GLU A 299 26.60 -7.64 -7.76
CA GLU A 299 26.20 -6.24 -7.81
C GLU A 299 24.98 -5.92 -6.92
N MET A 300 24.24 -6.95 -6.48
CA MET A 300 23.05 -6.80 -5.62
C MET A 300 23.33 -5.94 -4.39
N ILE A 301 24.50 -6.09 -3.77
CA ILE A 301 24.87 -5.32 -2.57
C ILE A 301 24.94 -3.81 -2.81
N LYS A 302 25.20 -3.38 -4.05
CA LYS A 302 25.27 -1.95 -4.44
C LYS A 302 23.87 -1.35 -4.67
N LEU A 303 22.83 -2.20 -4.75
CA LEU A 303 21.50 -1.80 -5.16
C LEU A 303 20.52 -1.63 -4.00
N THR A 304 20.88 -2.15 -2.82
CA THR A 304 20.06 -2.06 -1.61
C THR A 304 20.29 -0.75 -0.84
N PRO A 305 19.25 -0.15 -0.25
CA PRO A 305 17.87 -0.58 -0.29
C PRO A 305 17.26 -0.35 -1.69
N VAL A 306 16.43 -1.30 -2.17
CA VAL A 306 15.78 -1.21 -3.48
C VAL A 306 14.81 -0.03 -3.52
N VAL A 307 14.02 0.12 -2.46
CA VAL A 307 12.97 1.12 -2.34
C VAL A 307 13.50 2.35 -1.60
N ASP A 308 13.25 3.54 -2.16
CA ASP A 308 13.56 4.81 -1.48
C ASP A 308 12.58 5.02 -0.30
N PRO A 309 13.06 5.08 0.95
CA PRO A 309 12.20 5.27 2.12
C PRO A 309 11.50 6.64 2.14
N ASN A 310 12.01 7.64 1.44
CA ASN A 310 11.45 8.99 1.34
C ASN A 310 10.60 9.20 0.08
N GLY A 311 10.54 8.18 -0.79
CA GLY A 311 9.78 8.22 -2.03
C GLY A 311 8.27 8.22 -1.77
N SER A 312 7.50 8.78 -2.74
CA SER A 312 6.04 8.58 -2.76
C SER A 312 5.69 7.11 -3.01
N ASP A 313 4.42 6.75 -2.84
CA ASP A 313 3.89 5.43 -3.18
C ASP A 313 4.27 5.00 -4.61
N SER A 314 4.06 5.89 -5.55
CA SER A 314 4.39 5.68 -6.96
C SER A 314 5.90 5.55 -7.21
N ALA A 315 6.73 6.32 -6.49
CA ALA A 315 8.19 6.21 -6.59
C ALA A 315 8.67 4.83 -6.10
N ARG A 316 8.10 4.35 -4.99
CA ARG A 316 8.44 3.05 -4.42
C ARG A 316 8.01 1.89 -5.34
N LEU A 317 6.84 2.00 -5.97
CA LEU A 317 6.43 1.05 -6.99
C LEU A 317 7.37 1.09 -8.21
N ASP A 318 7.71 2.27 -8.70
CA ASP A 318 8.67 2.45 -9.81
C ASP A 318 10.03 1.83 -9.51
N ASN A 319 10.55 2.02 -8.28
CA ASN A 319 11.80 1.39 -7.84
C ASN A 319 11.72 -0.15 -7.84
N THR A 320 10.61 -0.69 -7.35
CA THR A 320 10.38 -2.14 -7.33
C THR A 320 10.29 -2.72 -8.73
N LEU A 321 9.53 -2.10 -9.62
CA LEU A 321 9.39 -2.56 -11.02
C LEU A 321 10.71 -2.45 -11.78
N GLU A 322 11.46 -1.37 -11.60
CA GLU A 322 12.79 -1.20 -12.17
C GLU A 322 13.73 -2.30 -11.69
N PHE A 323 13.77 -2.59 -10.39
CA PHE A 323 14.59 -3.65 -9.83
C PHE A 323 14.22 -5.03 -10.39
N LEU A 324 12.93 -5.37 -10.45
CA LEU A 324 12.45 -6.63 -11.02
C LEU A 324 12.85 -6.76 -12.49
N LEU A 325 12.70 -5.68 -13.28
CA LEU A 325 13.10 -5.63 -14.68
C LEU A 325 14.62 -5.83 -14.84
N MET A 326 15.43 -5.14 -14.04
CA MET A 326 16.88 -5.25 -14.08
C MET A 326 17.35 -6.63 -13.60
N SER A 327 16.59 -7.29 -12.75
CA SER A 327 16.81 -8.67 -12.31
C SER A 327 16.42 -9.72 -13.36
N GLY A 328 15.88 -9.31 -14.52
CA GLY A 328 15.55 -10.20 -15.63
C GLY A 328 14.07 -10.52 -15.80
N MET A 329 13.20 -10.00 -14.94
CA MET A 329 11.75 -10.17 -15.07
C MET A 329 11.19 -9.21 -16.12
N PRO A 330 10.43 -9.68 -17.13
CA PRO A 330 9.79 -8.78 -18.09
C PRO A 330 8.83 -7.79 -17.38
N LEU A 331 8.83 -6.52 -17.80
CA LEU A 331 8.02 -5.48 -17.16
C LEU A 331 6.51 -5.81 -17.09
N PRO A 332 5.86 -6.40 -18.13
CA PRO A 332 4.48 -6.85 -18.01
C PRO A 332 4.26 -7.91 -16.93
N LEU A 333 5.20 -8.86 -16.76
CA LEU A 333 5.13 -9.86 -15.70
C LEU A 333 5.29 -9.22 -14.32
N ALA A 334 6.24 -8.31 -14.16
CA ALA A 334 6.42 -7.55 -12.92
C ALA A 334 5.13 -6.80 -12.53
N MET A 335 4.44 -6.19 -13.51
CA MET A 335 3.12 -5.56 -13.30
C MET A 335 2.04 -6.56 -12.92
N MET A 336 1.99 -7.75 -13.53
CA MET A 336 1.00 -8.79 -13.21
C MET A 336 1.13 -9.29 -11.78
N ILE A 337 2.33 -9.40 -11.24
CA ILE A 337 2.55 -9.91 -9.88
C ILE A 337 2.42 -8.84 -8.81
N THR A 338 2.76 -7.57 -9.11
CA THR A 338 2.60 -6.46 -8.16
C THR A 338 1.16 -5.92 -8.12
N ILE A 339 0.48 -5.86 -9.27
CA ILE A 339 -0.91 -5.41 -9.42
C ILE A 339 -1.75 -6.56 -10.03
N PRO A 340 -1.93 -7.66 -9.33
CA PRO A 340 -2.64 -8.82 -9.87
C PRO A 340 -4.13 -8.54 -10.02
N GLU A 341 -4.75 -9.11 -11.06
CA GLU A 341 -6.21 -9.11 -11.17
C GLU A 341 -6.86 -9.96 -10.06
N PRO A 342 -8.16 -9.73 -9.75
CA PRO A 342 -8.88 -10.60 -8.80
C PRO A 342 -8.97 -12.00 -9.38
N TRP A 343 -8.35 -12.97 -8.72
CA TRP A 343 -8.27 -14.33 -9.22
C TRP A 343 -8.95 -15.37 -8.32
N GLU A 344 -9.03 -15.13 -7.00
CA GLU A 344 -9.49 -16.13 -6.05
C GLU A 344 -10.99 -16.41 -6.18
N ASN A 345 -11.80 -15.36 -6.27
CA ASN A 345 -13.27 -15.45 -6.37
C ASN A 345 -13.78 -15.32 -7.82
N ASN A 346 -12.91 -15.32 -8.82
CA ASN A 346 -13.30 -15.19 -10.22
C ASN A 346 -13.57 -16.56 -10.84
N GLU A 347 -14.85 -16.98 -10.86
CA GLU A 347 -15.26 -18.26 -11.43
C GLU A 347 -14.97 -18.40 -12.93
N GLY A 348 -14.93 -17.29 -13.67
CA GLY A 348 -14.68 -17.28 -15.11
C GLY A 348 -13.20 -17.41 -15.49
N MET A 349 -12.29 -17.39 -14.53
CA MET A 349 -10.84 -17.50 -14.79
C MET A 349 -10.42 -18.94 -15.00
N SER A 350 -9.54 -19.21 -16.00
CA SER A 350 -8.97 -20.53 -16.23
C SER A 350 -8.18 -21.03 -15.00
N ARG A 351 -8.08 -22.33 -14.84
CA ARG A 351 -7.34 -22.94 -13.73
C ARG A 351 -5.86 -22.55 -13.78
N GLU A 352 -5.24 -22.66 -14.95
CA GLU A 352 -3.82 -22.35 -15.14
C GLU A 352 -3.50 -20.90 -14.75
N LYS A 353 -4.36 -19.95 -15.12
CA LYS A 353 -4.20 -18.54 -14.77
C LYS A 353 -4.36 -18.31 -13.27
N ARG A 354 -5.29 -19.03 -12.63
CA ARG A 354 -5.50 -19.00 -11.18
C ARG A 354 -4.29 -19.59 -10.45
N ASP A 355 -3.76 -20.74 -10.92
CA ASP A 355 -2.58 -21.39 -10.36
C ASP A 355 -1.33 -20.49 -10.48
N PHE A 356 -1.16 -19.79 -11.60
CA PHE A 356 -0.11 -18.79 -11.79
C PHE A 356 -0.18 -17.66 -10.73
N TYR A 357 -1.33 -17.01 -10.56
CA TYR A 357 -1.45 -15.95 -9.56
C TYR A 357 -1.29 -16.48 -8.14
N GLN A 358 -1.79 -17.66 -7.85
CA GLN A 358 -1.62 -18.29 -6.54
C GLN A 358 -0.15 -18.60 -6.24
N TYR A 359 0.60 -19.06 -7.23
CA TYR A 359 2.05 -19.29 -7.08
C TYR A 359 2.78 -18.00 -6.69
N TYR A 360 2.58 -16.91 -7.43
CA TYR A 360 3.25 -15.65 -7.11
C TYR A 360 2.74 -15.00 -5.83
N ALA A 361 1.48 -15.19 -5.47
CA ALA A 361 0.93 -14.71 -4.20
C ALA A 361 1.60 -15.34 -2.95
N THR A 362 2.29 -16.48 -3.09
CA THR A 362 3.08 -17.06 -2.00
C THR A 362 4.38 -16.30 -1.71
N MET A 363 4.82 -15.40 -2.60
CA MET A 363 6.09 -14.69 -2.54
C MET A 363 5.95 -13.16 -2.61
N MET A 364 4.84 -12.67 -3.15
CA MET A 364 4.60 -11.24 -3.33
C MET A 364 3.14 -10.91 -3.00
N GLU A 365 2.95 -10.03 -2.03
CA GLU A 365 1.63 -9.45 -1.76
C GLU A 365 1.25 -8.45 -2.85
N PRO A 366 -0.06 -8.29 -3.15
CA PRO A 366 -0.52 -7.22 -4.02
C PRO A 366 -0.15 -5.83 -3.49
N TRP A 367 0.22 -4.91 -4.38
CA TRP A 367 0.33 -3.50 -4.10
C TRP A 367 -1.06 -2.90 -4.31
N ASP A 368 -1.80 -2.73 -3.23
CA ASP A 368 -3.26 -2.57 -3.26
C ASP A 368 -3.69 -1.11 -3.02
N GLY A 369 -4.65 -0.69 -3.83
CA GLY A 369 -5.24 0.64 -3.83
C GLY A 369 -5.83 0.98 -5.20
N PRO A 370 -6.63 2.06 -5.30
CA PRO A 370 -7.21 2.48 -6.58
C PRO A 370 -6.14 3.04 -7.50
N ALA A 371 -5.90 2.39 -8.66
CA ALA A 371 -4.83 2.77 -9.56
C ALA A 371 -5.18 2.62 -11.05
N SER A 372 -4.69 3.58 -11.85
CA SER A 372 -4.52 3.45 -13.29
C SER A 372 -3.06 3.72 -13.61
N ILE A 373 -2.34 2.71 -14.09
CA ILE A 373 -0.90 2.76 -14.26
C ILE A 373 -0.58 2.60 -15.75
N LEU A 374 0.17 3.57 -16.29
CA LEU A 374 0.82 3.46 -17.58
C LEU A 374 2.29 3.16 -17.35
N PHE A 375 2.88 2.28 -18.14
CA PHE A 375 4.27 1.91 -18.01
C PHE A 375 4.96 1.73 -19.35
N THR A 376 6.27 1.98 -19.38
CA THR A 376 7.10 1.78 -20.57
C THR A 376 8.54 1.52 -20.18
N ASP A 377 9.22 0.70 -20.96
CA ASP A 377 10.67 0.55 -20.93
C ASP A 377 11.37 1.18 -22.14
N GLY A 378 10.60 1.91 -22.96
CA GLY A 378 11.06 2.57 -24.19
C GLY A 378 10.88 1.74 -25.45
N ASP A 379 10.56 0.46 -25.37
CA ASP A 379 10.25 -0.44 -26.48
C ASP A 379 8.78 -0.88 -26.47
N ILE A 380 8.22 -1.04 -25.27
CA ILE A 380 6.81 -1.34 -25.06
C ILE A 380 6.11 -0.20 -24.33
N MET A 381 4.83 -0.08 -24.52
CA MET A 381 3.94 0.73 -23.68
C MET A 381 2.79 -0.14 -23.18
N GLY A 382 2.58 -0.16 -21.88
CA GLY A 382 1.48 -0.88 -21.27
C GLY A 382 0.60 0.01 -20.42
N ALA A 383 -0.64 -0.44 -20.20
CA ALA A 383 -1.59 0.19 -19.30
C ALA A 383 -2.38 -0.87 -18.53
N VAL A 384 -2.57 -0.66 -17.24
CA VAL A 384 -3.31 -1.57 -16.37
C VAL A 384 -4.13 -0.78 -15.34
N LEU A 385 -5.30 -1.31 -15.00
CA LEU A 385 -6.08 -0.87 -13.84
C LEU A 385 -5.83 -1.81 -12.66
N ASP A 386 -6.00 -1.27 -11.46
CA ASP A 386 -6.04 -2.05 -10.23
C ASP A 386 -7.16 -3.10 -10.24
N ARG A 387 -7.14 -3.98 -9.24
CA ARG A 387 -8.13 -5.06 -9.04
C ARG A 387 -9.57 -4.56 -9.04
N ASN A 388 -9.82 -3.38 -8.46
CA ASN A 388 -11.14 -2.78 -8.30
C ASN A 388 -11.63 -2.04 -9.56
N GLY A 389 -10.69 -1.53 -10.36
CA GLY A 389 -10.97 -0.79 -11.58
C GLY A 389 -11.77 0.50 -11.37
N LEU A 390 -11.46 1.22 -10.28
CA LEU A 390 -12.19 2.44 -9.90
C LEU A 390 -11.80 3.66 -10.74
N ARG A 391 -10.55 3.71 -11.22
CA ARG A 391 -10.03 4.84 -11.98
C ARG A 391 -10.48 4.77 -13.45
N PRO A 392 -10.95 5.88 -14.05
CA PRO A 392 -11.30 5.90 -15.47
C PRO A 392 -10.05 5.89 -16.34
N SER A 393 -10.09 5.12 -17.42
CA SER A 393 -9.07 5.11 -18.47
C SER A 393 -9.69 4.73 -19.79
N ARG A 394 -9.51 5.57 -20.79
CA ARG A 394 -10.10 5.43 -22.14
C ARG A 394 -9.01 5.49 -23.19
N TYR A 395 -9.16 4.73 -24.26
CA TYR A 395 -8.24 4.81 -25.40
C TYR A 395 -8.93 4.77 -26.75
N TYR A 396 -8.24 5.35 -27.72
CA TYR A 396 -8.59 5.32 -29.14
C TYR A 396 -7.43 4.76 -29.93
N ILE A 397 -7.76 4.10 -31.01
CA ILE A 397 -6.78 3.72 -32.05
C ILE A 397 -7.27 4.35 -33.35
N THR A 398 -6.37 5.02 -34.08
CA THR A 398 -6.64 5.66 -35.36
C THR A 398 -6.14 4.80 -36.51
N ASP A 399 -6.58 5.13 -37.75
CA ASP A 399 -6.22 4.43 -38.96
C ASP A 399 -4.76 4.64 -39.40
N ASP A 400 -4.06 5.60 -38.78
CA ASP A 400 -2.62 5.84 -38.95
C ASP A 400 -1.79 5.20 -37.79
N ASP A 401 -2.33 4.17 -37.14
CA ASP A 401 -1.68 3.40 -36.07
C ASP A 401 -1.31 4.22 -34.82
N GLN A 402 -2.01 5.34 -34.55
CA GLN A 402 -1.84 6.06 -33.28
C GLN A 402 -2.76 5.46 -32.21
N LEU A 403 -2.21 5.17 -31.03
CA LEU A 403 -2.95 4.87 -29.81
C LEU A 403 -2.90 6.08 -28.90
N ILE A 404 -4.07 6.59 -28.52
CA ILE A 404 -4.22 7.69 -27.57
C ILE A 404 -4.99 7.16 -26.37
N LEU A 405 -4.39 7.25 -25.19
CA LEU A 405 -5.01 6.84 -23.92
C LEU A 405 -5.03 8.04 -22.97
N SER A 406 -6.13 8.21 -22.24
CA SER A 406 -6.23 9.25 -21.21
C SER A 406 -7.27 8.90 -20.14
N SER A 407 -7.19 9.61 -19.01
CA SER A 407 -8.18 9.57 -17.92
C SER A 407 -9.57 9.99 -18.41
N GLU A 408 -9.66 10.83 -19.44
CA GLU A 408 -10.90 11.35 -20.00
C GLU A 408 -10.91 11.21 -21.53
N VAL A 409 -12.10 11.26 -22.09
CA VAL A 409 -12.30 11.38 -23.55
C VAL A 409 -12.23 12.84 -23.98
N GLY A 410 -11.94 13.08 -25.27
CA GLY A 410 -11.96 14.45 -25.82
C GLY A 410 -10.72 15.28 -25.48
N VAL A 411 -9.64 14.66 -24.99
CA VAL A 411 -8.38 15.35 -24.66
C VAL A 411 -7.58 15.82 -25.87
N LEU A 412 -7.87 15.29 -27.05
CA LEU A 412 -7.35 15.74 -28.33
C LEU A 412 -8.49 15.83 -29.36
N ASP A 413 -8.44 16.85 -30.20
CA ASP A 413 -9.36 17.00 -31.32
C ASP A 413 -8.92 16.11 -32.48
N PHE A 414 -9.71 15.07 -32.75
CA PHE A 414 -9.57 14.22 -33.92
C PHE A 414 -10.81 14.28 -34.82
N ASP A 415 -10.61 14.13 -36.12
CA ASP A 415 -11.72 13.74 -36.98
C ASP A 415 -12.13 12.30 -36.60
N THR A 416 -13.35 12.17 -36.11
CA THR A 416 -13.90 10.88 -35.62
C THR A 416 -13.93 9.81 -36.71
N THR A 417 -13.85 10.19 -38.01
CA THR A 417 -13.78 9.25 -39.12
C THR A 417 -12.49 8.45 -39.18
N HIS A 418 -11.39 8.94 -38.56
CA HIS A 418 -10.10 8.26 -38.46
C HIS A 418 -10.00 7.28 -37.29
N ILE A 419 -10.99 7.25 -36.39
CA ILE A 419 -10.95 6.38 -35.22
C ILE A 419 -11.45 4.98 -35.61
N VAL A 420 -10.54 4.01 -35.58
CA VAL A 420 -10.83 2.60 -35.88
C VAL A 420 -11.37 1.88 -34.63
N LYS A 421 -10.86 2.21 -33.41
CA LYS A 421 -11.27 1.57 -32.17
C LYS A 421 -11.42 2.59 -31.07
N LYS A 422 -12.52 2.49 -30.30
CA LYS A 422 -12.76 3.22 -29.03
C LYS A 422 -13.06 2.22 -27.94
N GLU A 423 -12.34 2.29 -26.84
CA GLU A 423 -12.57 1.36 -25.73
C GLU A 423 -12.15 1.97 -24.39
N ARG A 424 -12.61 1.37 -23.30
CA ARG A 424 -12.12 1.64 -21.95
C ARG A 424 -11.17 0.54 -21.51
N LEU A 425 -10.22 0.87 -20.67
CA LEU A 425 -9.44 -0.13 -19.97
C LEU A 425 -10.35 -0.83 -18.94
N HIS A 426 -10.27 -2.15 -18.86
CA HIS A 426 -11.08 -2.96 -17.95
C HIS A 426 -10.26 -3.38 -16.71
N PRO A 427 -10.90 -3.57 -15.52
CA PRO A 427 -10.22 -4.08 -14.35
C PRO A 427 -9.51 -5.40 -14.65
N GLY A 428 -8.28 -5.51 -14.18
CA GLY A 428 -7.45 -6.70 -14.36
C GLY A 428 -7.00 -6.99 -15.80
N LYS A 429 -7.39 -6.17 -16.79
CA LYS A 429 -6.92 -6.31 -18.17
C LYS A 429 -5.74 -5.39 -18.43
N MET A 430 -4.76 -5.88 -19.18
CA MET A 430 -3.59 -5.14 -19.60
C MET A 430 -3.67 -4.79 -21.08
N LEU A 431 -3.51 -3.53 -21.39
CA LEU A 431 -3.28 -3.06 -22.76
C LEU A 431 -1.76 -3.03 -22.98
N LEU A 432 -1.26 -3.65 -24.04
CA LEU A 432 0.18 -3.65 -24.33
C LEU A 432 0.43 -3.39 -25.81
N VAL A 433 1.27 -2.40 -26.11
CA VAL A 433 1.81 -2.10 -27.43
C VAL A 433 3.29 -2.44 -27.45
N ASP A 434 3.73 -3.25 -28.39
CA ASP A 434 5.14 -3.52 -28.68
C ASP A 434 5.51 -2.73 -29.94
N THR A 435 6.22 -1.61 -29.76
CA THR A 435 6.58 -0.71 -30.87
C THR A 435 7.71 -1.26 -31.75
N VAL A 436 8.46 -2.24 -31.24
CA VAL A 436 9.53 -2.92 -32.01
C VAL A 436 8.92 -3.93 -32.99
N LYS A 437 7.92 -4.69 -32.53
CA LYS A 437 7.15 -5.61 -33.38
C LYS A 437 6.09 -4.90 -34.20
N GLY A 438 5.68 -3.70 -33.79
CA GLY A 438 4.65 -2.91 -34.46
C GLY A 438 3.25 -3.49 -34.28
N GLU A 439 2.93 -4.00 -33.10
CA GLU A 439 1.65 -4.67 -32.80
C GLU A 439 1.06 -4.31 -31.44
N LEU A 440 -0.26 -4.36 -31.37
CA LEU A 440 -1.03 -4.35 -30.14
C LEU A 440 -1.23 -5.79 -29.68
N ILE A 441 -0.73 -6.15 -28.50
CA ILE A 441 -0.80 -7.50 -27.96
C ILE A 441 -2.07 -7.63 -27.12
N ASP A 442 -2.87 -8.63 -27.41
CA ASP A 442 -4.08 -8.97 -26.66
C ASP A 442 -3.74 -9.46 -25.26
N ASP A 443 -4.55 -9.05 -24.27
CA ASP A 443 -4.35 -9.39 -22.85
C ASP A 443 -4.28 -10.91 -22.61
N ASP A 444 -5.17 -11.67 -23.23
CA ASP A 444 -5.22 -13.12 -23.00
C ASP A 444 -4.01 -13.81 -23.64
N ILE A 445 -3.57 -13.35 -24.83
CA ILE A 445 -2.35 -13.84 -25.50
C ILE A 445 -1.11 -13.51 -24.64
N LEU A 446 -1.02 -12.29 -24.16
CA LEU A 446 0.09 -11.85 -23.30
C LEU A 446 0.17 -12.69 -22.03
N LYS A 447 -0.93 -12.78 -21.29
CA LYS A 447 -0.99 -13.50 -20.03
C LYS A 447 -0.75 -15.00 -20.19
N ASP A 448 -1.32 -15.61 -21.22
CA ASP A 448 -1.12 -17.01 -21.57
C ASP A 448 0.37 -17.33 -21.78
N SER A 449 1.14 -16.41 -22.35
CA SER A 449 2.57 -16.59 -22.56
C SER A 449 3.38 -16.76 -21.26
N TYR A 450 2.93 -16.15 -20.18
CA TYR A 450 3.52 -16.30 -18.84
C TYR A 450 2.91 -17.46 -18.07
N VAL A 451 1.59 -17.59 -18.09
CA VAL A 451 0.82 -18.59 -17.34
C VAL A 451 1.19 -20.02 -17.75
N LYS A 452 1.47 -20.24 -19.04
CA LYS A 452 1.83 -21.56 -19.59
C LYS A 452 3.32 -21.86 -19.60
N LYS A 453 4.15 -20.94 -19.08
CA LYS A 453 5.60 -21.08 -19.09
C LYS A 453 6.09 -22.20 -18.17
N GLN A 454 5.43 -22.37 -17.02
CA GLN A 454 5.80 -23.33 -15.99
C GLN A 454 4.55 -24.13 -15.52
N PRO A 455 4.73 -25.32 -14.95
CA PRO A 455 3.63 -26.14 -14.43
C PRO A 455 3.22 -25.70 -13.01
N TYR A 456 2.78 -24.45 -12.86
CA TYR A 456 2.45 -23.86 -11.55
C TYR A 456 1.43 -24.69 -10.76
N GLY A 457 0.44 -25.29 -11.44
CA GLY A 457 -0.56 -26.14 -10.79
C GLY A 457 0.03 -27.39 -10.17
N GLU A 458 1.03 -28.03 -10.81
CA GLU A 458 1.75 -29.16 -10.25
C GLU A 458 2.60 -28.71 -9.05
N TRP A 459 3.33 -27.60 -9.19
CA TRP A 459 4.14 -27.05 -8.11
C TRP A 459 3.33 -26.74 -6.86
N LEU A 460 2.16 -26.11 -7.03
CA LEU A 460 1.23 -25.81 -5.93
C LEU A 460 0.66 -27.10 -5.32
N SER A 461 0.29 -28.09 -6.13
CA SER A 461 -0.23 -29.35 -5.65
C SER A 461 0.76 -30.11 -4.76
N ASP A 462 2.05 -30.02 -5.10
CA ASP A 462 3.12 -30.76 -4.41
C ASP A 462 3.65 -30.02 -3.18
N ASN A 463 3.56 -28.68 -3.14
CA ASN A 463 4.26 -27.87 -2.14
C ASN A 463 3.32 -27.02 -1.26
N LEU A 464 2.21 -26.51 -1.78
CA LEU A 464 1.33 -25.65 -1.01
C LEU A 464 0.53 -26.45 0.02
N VAL A 465 0.64 -26.07 1.28
CA VAL A 465 -0.04 -26.73 2.40
C VAL A 465 -1.28 -25.95 2.77
N PHE A 466 -2.41 -26.61 2.94
CA PHE A 466 -3.64 -25.97 3.41
C PHE A 466 -3.90 -26.32 4.89
N LEU A 467 -4.29 -25.32 5.68
CA LEU A 467 -4.61 -25.52 7.11
C LEU A 467 -5.69 -26.62 7.33
N LYS A 468 -6.69 -26.68 6.44
CA LYS A 468 -7.76 -27.68 6.50
C LYS A 468 -7.26 -29.11 6.37
N ASP A 469 -6.14 -29.33 5.66
CA ASP A 469 -5.58 -30.66 5.35
C ASP A 469 -4.58 -31.13 6.44
N LEU A 470 -4.20 -30.24 7.35
CA LEU A 470 -3.37 -30.61 8.49
C LEU A 470 -4.15 -31.53 9.46
N LYS A 471 -3.48 -32.59 9.90
CA LYS A 471 -4.06 -33.55 10.84
C LYS A 471 -4.26 -32.92 12.23
N ILE A 472 -5.39 -33.20 12.85
CA ILE A 472 -5.63 -32.85 14.25
C ILE A 472 -4.71 -33.70 15.10
N PRO A 473 -3.81 -33.12 15.91
CA PRO A 473 -2.94 -33.90 16.79
C PRO A 473 -3.73 -34.53 17.92
N ASN A 474 -3.27 -35.67 18.41
CA ASN A 474 -3.85 -36.31 19.62
C ASN A 474 -3.33 -35.65 20.90
N VAL A 475 -3.63 -34.35 21.05
CA VAL A 475 -3.27 -33.52 22.20
C VAL A 475 -4.55 -32.82 22.65
N ALA A 476 -4.79 -32.80 23.96
CA ALA A 476 -5.93 -32.08 24.50
C ALA A 476 -5.74 -30.57 24.33
N VAL A 477 -6.81 -29.87 23.98
CA VAL A 477 -6.84 -28.41 24.06
C VAL A 477 -6.73 -28.03 25.55
N GLU A 478 -5.85 -27.10 25.87
CA GLU A 478 -5.76 -26.56 27.23
C GLU A 478 -7.06 -25.84 27.59
N GLU A 479 -7.71 -26.30 28.63
CA GLU A 479 -8.98 -25.75 29.10
C GLU A 479 -8.79 -25.14 30.48
N TYR A 480 -9.39 -23.97 30.68
CA TYR A 480 -9.48 -23.32 31.98
C TYR A 480 -10.80 -23.67 32.66
N ASN A 481 -10.79 -23.81 33.98
CA ASN A 481 -12.05 -23.88 34.72
C ASN A 481 -12.72 -22.50 34.78
N TYR A 482 -13.95 -22.45 35.33
CA TYR A 482 -14.75 -21.23 35.38
C TYR A 482 -14.07 -20.09 36.15
N GLU A 483 -13.43 -20.42 37.28
CA GLU A 483 -12.77 -19.45 38.14
C GLU A 483 -11.48 -18.93 37.52
N GLU A 484 -10.66 -19.80 36.94
CA GLU A 484 -9.43 -19.45 36.21
C GLU A 484 -9.74 -18.57 35.01
N SER A 485 -10.78 -18.90 34.25
CA SER A 485 -11.18 -18.10 33.09
C SER A 485 -11.64 -16.69 33.47
N ASN A 486 -12.39 -16.54 34.57
CA ASN A 486 -12.79 -15.22 35.05
C ASN A 486 -11.58 -14.40 35.54
N ARG A 487 -10.65 -15.06 36.20
CA ARG A 487 -9.42 -14.43 36.69
C ARG A 487 -8.58 -13.92 35.53
N LEU A 488 -8.40 -14.73 34.48
CA LEU A 488 -7.70 -14.32 33.26
C LEU A 488 -8.43 -13.20 32.52
N MET A 489 -9.76 -13.29 32.32
CA MET A 489 -10.52 -12.21 31.70
C MET A 489 -10.31 -10.88 32.45
N LYS A 490 -10.30 -10.93 33.78
CA LYS A 490 -10.04 -9.76 34.63
C LYS A 490 -8.61 -9.23 34.46
N ALA A 491 -7.61 -10.12 34.37
CA ALA A 491 -6.22 -9.78 34.16
C ALA A 491 -5.99 -9.12 32.79
N PHE A 492 -6.74 -9.54 31.77
CA PHE A 492 -6.73 -8.95 30.42
C PHE A 492 -7.73 -7.79 30.23
N GLY A 493 -8.29 -7.26 31.33
CA GLY A 493 -9.13 -6.06 31.30
C GLY A 493 -10.48 -6.23 30.60
N TYR A 494 -11.06 -7.45 30.58
CA TYR A 494 -12.41 -7.64 30.06
C TYR A 494 -13.43 -6.94 30.94
N SER A 495 -14.37 -6.25 30.33
CA SER A 495 -15.58 -5.74 30.98
C SER A 495 -16.79 -6.65 30.72
N TYR A 496 -17.80 -6.52 31.56
CA TYR A 496 -19.05 -7.23 31.38
C TYR A 496 -19.76 -6.81 30.08
N GLU A 497 -19.68 -5.53 29.75
CA GLU A 497 -20.24 -4.97 28.52
C GLU A 497 -19.60 -5.59 27.28
N GLU A 498 -18.27 -5.71 27.22
CA GLU A 498 -17.58 -6.30 26.08
C GLU A 498 -18.00 -7.75 25.83
N VAL A 499 -18.12 -8.54 26.89
CA VAL A 499 -18.57 -9.94 26.76
C VAL A 499 -20.03 -10.02 26.30
N LYS A 500 -20.92 -9.17 26.85
CA LYS A 500 -22.35 -9.23 26.62
C LYS A 500 -22.81 -8.48 25.37
N ASP A 501 -22.23 -7.31 25.13
CA ASP A 501 -22.71 -6.40 24.09
C ASP A 501 -21.83 -6.48 22.80
N SER A 502 -20.62 -7.09 22.85
CA SER A 502 -19.76 -7.35 21.70
C SER A 502 -19.62 -8.85 21.36
N VAL A 503 -19.07 -9.65 22.27
CA VAL A 503 -18.78 -11.07 22.00
C VAL A 503 -20.06 -11.90 21.82
N LEU A 504 -21.06 -11.72 22.69
CA LEU A 504 -22.33 -12.47 22.61
C LEU A 504 -23.07 -12.25 21.28
N PRO A 505 -23.30 -11.01 20.78
CA PRO A 505 -23.94 -10.81 19.49
C PRO A 505 -23.17 -11.42 18.34
N MET A 506 -21.85 -11.36 18.32
CA MET A 506 -21.02 -11.96 17.27
C MET A 506 -21.15 -13.50 17.28
N ALA A 507 -21.11 -14.12 18.47
CA ALA A 507 -21.26 -15.56 18.62
C ALA A 507 -22.70 -16.05 18.31
N LEU A 508 -23.71 -15.20 18.56
CA LEU A 508 -25.13 -15.52 18.31
C LEU A 508 -25.50 -15.37 16.84
N ASN A 509 -25.14 -14.23 16.23
CA ASN A 509 -25.64 -13.78 14.93
C ASN A 509 -24.61 -13.90 13.80
N GLY A 510 -23.34 -14.14 14.07
CA GLY A 510 -22.26 -14.13 13.07
C GLY A 510 -21.97 -12.73 12.51
N SER A 511 -22.36 -11.68 13.24
CA SER A 511 -22.11 -10.28 12.87
C SER A 511 -21.93 -9.41 14.11
N GLU A 512 -21.25 -8.30 13.97
CA GLU A 512 -21.13 -7.30 15.05
C GLU A 512 -22.49 -6.68 15.40
N ALA A 513 -22.64 -6.28 16.67
CA ALA A 513 -23.83 -5.58 17.15
C ALA A 513 -23.98 -4.19 16.53
N ILE A 514 -22.87 -3.56 16.21
CA ILE A 514 -22.78 -2.23 15.59
C ILE A 514 -21.97 -2.40 14.32
N GLY A 515 -22.38 -1.81 13.20
CA GLY A 515 -21.68 -1.94 11.93
C GLY A 515 -20.25 -1.43 12.03
N ALA A 516 -19.28 -2.29 11.75
CA ALA A 516 -17.87 -1.95 11.82
C ALA A 516 -17.46 -1.03 10.66
N MET A 517 -16.91 0.12 11.01
CA MET A 517 -16.36 1.12 10.08
C MET A 517 -14.90 1.46 10.42
N GLY A 518 -14.29 0.74 11.36
CA GLY A 518 -13.09 1.15 12.05
C GLY A 518 -13.37 2.07 13.24
N VAL A 519 -12.35 2.35 14.04
CA VAL A 519 -12.46 3.20 15.23
C VAL A 519 -11.67 4.48 15.05
N ASP A 520 -12.37 5.60 14.96
CA ASP A 520 -11.81 6.96 14.89
C ASP A 520 -12.27 7.84 16.09
N THR A 521 -13.04 7.29 16.99
CA THR A 521 -13.55 7.98 18.19
C THR A 521 -12.37 8.42 19.07
N PRO A 522 -12.26 9.70 19.47
CA PRO A 522 -11.19 10.16 20.33
C PRO A 522 -11.26 9.53 21.72
N LEU A 523 -10.12 9.44 22.41
CA LEU A 523 -10.05 9.02 23.78
C LEU A 523 -10.78 10.01 24.70
N ALA A 524 -11.45 9.50 25.72
CA ALA A 524 -12.07 10.29 26.78
C ALA A 524 -10.98 10.78 27.77
N VAL A 525 -10.30 11.87 27.44
CA VAL A 525 -9.11 12.37 28.17
C VAL A 525 -9.36 12.72 29.65
N LEU A 526 -10.62 12.93 30.06
CA LEU A 526 -10.99 13.16 31.46
C LEU A 526 -11.44 11.91 32.19
N SER A 527 -11.51 10.77 31.50
CA SER A 527 -11.82 9.46 32.11
C SER A 527 -10.66 9.01 32.99
N LYS A 528 -11.01 8.31 34.08
CA LYS A 528 -10.04 7.60 34.95
C LYS A 528 -9.91 6.14 34.59
N ARG A 529 -10.60 5.71 33.55
CA ARG A 529 -10.57 4.34 33.05
C ARG A 529 -9.27 4.03 32.36
N HIS A 530 -8.70 2.87 32.64
CA HIS A 530 -7.60 2.31 31.89
C HIS A 530 -8.11 1.70 30.59
N HIS A 531 -7.53 2.11 29.48
CA HIS A 531 -7.88 1.63 28.13
C HIS A 531 -6.87 0.60 27.65
N PRO A 532 -7.31 -0.46 26.95
CA PRO A 532 -6.36 -1.36 26.28
C PRO A 532 -5.57 -0.58 25.23
N LEU A 533 -4.35 -1.00 24.96
CA LEU A 533 -3.44 -0.31 24.02
C LEU A 533 -4.05 -0.10 22.63
N PHE A 534 -4.96 -0.97 22.21
CA PHE A 534 -5.69 -0.85 20.94
C PHE A 534 -6.47 0.47 20.81
N ASP A 535 -7.02 1.00 21.89
CA ASP A 535 -7.86 2.20 21.88
C ASP A 535 -7.08 3.48 21.51
N TYR A 536 -5.77 3.44 21.65
CA TYR A 536 -4.87 4.54 21.28
C TYR A 536 -4.59 4.59 19.78
N PHE A 537 -4.95 3.56 19.03
CA PHE A 537 -4.78 3.49 17.58
C PHE A 537 -6.10 3.73 16.88
N LYS A 538 -6.16 4.80 16.08
CA LYS A 538 -7.35 5.21 15.36
C LYS A 538 -7.20 4.87 13.88
N GLN A 539 -8.29 4.43 13.27
CA GLN A 539 -8.32 4.05 11.86
C GLN A 539 -8.05 5.30 10.99
N LEU A 540 -7.08 5.21 10.08
CA LEU A 540 -6.95 6.16 8.98
C LEU A 540 -7.89 5.76 7.85
N PHE A 541 -8.85 6.63 7.52
CA PHE A 541 -9.78 6.38 6.43
C PHE A 541 -9.19 6.79 5.08
N ALA A 542 -9.69 6.17 4.01
CA ALA A 542 -9.35 6.57 2.65
C ALA A 542 -9.74 8.02 2.40
N GLN A 543 -8.89 8.73 1.65
CA GLN A 543 -9.15 10.11 1.22
C GLN A 543 -10.34 10.17 0.25
N VAL A 544 -10.91 11.37 0.05
CA VAL A 544 -12.04 11.59 -0.88
C VAL A 544 -11.74 11.09 -2.29
N THR A 545 -10.49 11.17 -2.74
CA THR A 545 -10.03 10.69 -4.05
C THR A 545 -9.83 9.18 -4.13
N ASN A 546 -9.89 8.47 -2.99
CA ASN A 546 -9.75 7.02 -2.87
C ASN A 546 -11.06 6.44 -2.35
N PRO A 547 -12.06 6.20 -3.21
CA PRO A 547 -13.36 5.72 -2.77
C PRO A 547 -13.24 4.32 -2.13
N PRO A 548 -14.08 4.02 -1.14
CA PRO A 548 -14.16 2.68 -0.57
C PRO A 548 -14.65 1.67 -1.63
N ILE A 549 -14.32 0.41 -1.41
CA ILE A 549 -14.82 -0.70 -2.22
C ILE A 549 -16.30 -0.89 -1.89
N ASP A 550 -17.16 -0.89 -2.91
CA ASP A 550 -18.58 -1.14 -2.74
C ASP A 550 -18.88 -2.64 -2.51
N ALA A 551 -20.05 -2.95 -1.94
CA ALA A 551 -20.42 -4.30 -1.54
C ALA A 551 -20.46 -5.31 -2.71
N ILE A 552 -20.74 -4.87 -3.93
CA ILE A 552 -20.77 -5.75 -5.11
C ILE A 552 -19.35 -6.10 -5.55
N ARG A 553 -18.46 -5.11 -5.61
CA ARG A 553 -17.04 -5.35 -5.92
C ARG A 553 -16.35 -6.17 -4.84
N GLU A 554 -16.70 -5.93 -3.56
CA GLU A 554 -16.12 -6.63 -2.42
C GLU A 554 -16.23 -8.16 -2.58
N GLU A 555 -17.35 -8.69 -3.07
CA GLU A 555 -17.54 -10.12 -3.32
C GLU A 555 -16.56 -10.71 -4.34
N ILE A 556 -16.18 -9.92 -5.34
CA ILE A 556 -15.32 -10.36 -6.44
C ILE A 556 -13.84 -10.17 -6.12
N VAL A 557 -13.49 -8.99 -5.58
CA VAL A 557 -12.08 -8.57 -5.46
C VAL A 557 -11.44 -8.96 -4.14
N THR A 558 -12.24 -9.19 -3.08
CA THR A 558 -11.71 -9.45 -1.76
C THR A 558 -11.08 -10.84 -1.66
N SER A 559 -9.88 -10.88 -1.09
CA SER A 559 -9.22 -12.12 -0.68
C SER A 559 -8.87 -12.05 0.80
N THR A 560 -9.28 -13.06 1.54
CA THR A 560 -8.96 -13.23 2.96
C THR A 560 -7.81 -14.20 3.18
N SER A 561 -7.28 -14.80 2.13
CA SER A 561 -6.17 -15.76 2.18
C SER A 561 -4.86 -15.10 2.61
N ILE A 562 -4.16 -15.76 3.52
CA ILE A 562 -2.82 -15.39 3.99
C ILE A 562 -1.90 -16.60 3.83
N TYR A 563 -0.65 -16.34 3.47
CA TYR A 563 0.40 -17.34 3.36
C TYR A 563 1.37 -17.21 4.52
N VAL A 564 1.66 -18.32 5.19
CA VAL A 564 2.45 -18.37 6.45
C VAL A 564 3.62 -19.32 6.28
N GLY A 565 4.80 -18.89 6.66
CA GLY A 565 6.06 -19.60 6.48
C GLY A 565 7.15 -18.70 5.92
N GLY A 566 8.25 -19.29 5.46
CA GLY A 566 9.30 -18.53 4.78
C GLY A 566 8.95 -18.29 3.32
N GLU A 567 9.04 -17.06 2.86
CA GLU A 567 8.84 -16.70 1.45
C GLU A 567 10.01 -17.19 0.57
N GLY A 568 9.72 -17.61 -0.67
CA GLY A 568 10.71 -17.98 -1.67
C GLY A 568 11.33 -16.76 -2.36
N ASN A 569 12.31 -17.00 -3.25
CA ASN A 569 12.91 -15.96 -4.08
C ASN A 569 11.99 -15.65 -5.28
N VAL A 570 11.40 -14.45 -5.29
CA VAL A 570 10.48 -14.01 -6.35
C VAL A 570 11.17 -13.83 -7.72
N LEU A 571 12.49 -13.70 -7.74
CA LEU A 571 13.28 -13.53 -8.96
C LEU A 571 13.54 -14.86 -9.71
N GLU A 572 13.26 -15.99 -9.07
CA GLU A 572 13.46 -17.32 -9.66
C GLU A 572 12.18 -18.14 -9.63
N GLU A 573 11.84 -18.75 -10.75
CA GLU A 573 10.69 -19.65 -10.87
C GLU A 573 11.10 -21.07 -10.46
N LYS A 574 10.81 -21.44 -9.19
CA LYS A 574 11.11 -22.78 -8.62
C LYS A 574 9.90 -23.35 -7.89
N ALA A 575 9.75 -24.68 -7.92
CA ALA A 575 8.65 -25.37 -7.25
C ALA A 575 8.68 -25.18 -5.72
N GLU A 576 9.87 -25.09 -5.13
CA GLU A 576 10.06 -24.94 -3.69
C GLU A 576 9.58 -23.60 -3.14
N ASN A 577 9.51 -22.55 -3.97
CA ASN A 577 9.12 -21.20 -3.57
C ASN A 577 7.69 -21.12 -3.01
N CYS A 578 6.80 -22.02 -3.40
CA CYS A 578 5.42 -22.04 -2.92
C CYS A 578 5.19 -23.00 -1.73
N HIS A 579 6.27 -23.42 -1.03
CA HIS A 579 6.16 -24.29 0.13
C HIS A 579 5.81 -23.50 1.40
N VAL A 580 4.57 -23.06 1.50
CA VAL A 580 4.01 -22.27 2.59
C VAL A 580 2.66 -22.84 3.03
N LEU A 581 2.19 -22.40 4.21
CA LEU A 581 0.87 -22.75 4.74
C LEU A 581 -0.15 -21.70 4.31
N LYS A 582 -1.20 -22.09 3.58
CA LYS A 582 -2.33 -21.22 3.23
C LYS A 582 -3.41 -21.29 4.31
N ILE A 583 -3.80 -20.12 4.80
CA ILE A 583 -4.88 -19.90 5.79
C ILE A 583 -5.94 -19.00 5.15
N HIS A 584 -7.21 -19.42 5.15
CA HIS A 584 -8.30 -18.63 4.58
C HIS A 584 -8.94 -17.65 5.57
N ASN A 585 -8.96 -18.01 6.85
CA ASN A 585 -9.43 -17.12 7.91
C ASN A 585 -8.31 -16.93 8.92
N PRO A 586 -7.76 -15.70 9.06
CA PRO A 586 -6.68 -15.45 9.99
C PRO A 586 -7.10 -15.53 11.47
N ILE A 587 -8.39 -15.64 11.77
CA ILE A 587 -8.89 -15.81 13.14
C ILE A 587 -9.02 -17.31 13.41
N LEU A 588 -8.04 -17.84 14.14
CA LEU A 588 -7.86 -19.27 14.34
C LEU A 588 -8.71 -19.79 15.51
N THR A 589 -9.29 -20.96 15.34
CA THR A 589 -9.79 -21.74 16.46
C THR A 589 -8.62 -22.37 17.25
N ASN A 590 -8.88 -22.79 18.50
CA ASN A 590 -7.88 -23.53 19.28
C ASN A 590 -7.41 -24.80 18.56
N THR A 591 -8.31 -25.48 17.83
CA THR A 591 -7.98 -26.66 17.03
C THR A 591 -7.06 -26.32 15.86
N ASP A 592 -7.31 -25.19 15.17
CA ASP A 592 -6.46 -24.76 14.05
C ASP A 592 -5.06 -24.40 14.51
N LEU A 593 -4.94 -23.70 15.65
CA LEU A 593 -3.63 -23.42 16.23
C LEU A 593 -2.88 -24.68 16.63
N LEU A 594 -3.56 -25.68 17.21
CA LEU A 594 -2.95 -26.98 17.54
C LEU A 594 -2.47 -27.72 16.29
N LYS A 595 -3.24 -27.69 15.20
CA LYS A 595 -2.80 -28.28 13.91
C LYS A 595 -1.49 -27.62 13.43
N ILE A 596 -1.41 -26.28 13.48
CA ILE A 596 -0.21 -25.52 13.09
C ILE A 596 0.96 -25.86 14.02
N ARG A 597 0.77 -25.77 15.34
CA ARG A 597 1.79 -26.02 16.37
C ARG A 597 2.43 -27.41 16.24
N HIS A 598 1.65 -28.40 15.84
CA HIS A 598 2.10 -29.78 15.67
C HIS A 598 2.21 -30.23 14.22
N ALA A 599 2.27 -29.31 13.28
CA ALA A 599 2.42 -29.62 11.87
C ALA A 599 3.70 -30.43 11.64
N LYS A 600 3.56 -31.65 11.04
CA LYS A 600 4.68 -32.49 10.62
C LYS A 600 4.82 -32.45 9.11
N VAL A 601 5.09 -31.27 8.60
CA VAL A 601 5.25 -31.00 7.17
C VAL A 601 6.67 -30.49 6.94
N LYS A 602 7.30 -30.98 5.88
CA LYS A 602 8.64 -30.54 5.48
C LYS A 602 8.63 -29.00 5.32
N ASN A 603 9.68 -28.34 5.75
CA ASN A 603 9.86 -26.87 5.69
C ASN A 603 8.80 -26.02 6.43
N ILE A 604 7.96 -26.61 7.28
CA ILE A 604 7.10 -25.87 8.21
C ILE A 604 7.61 -26.16 9.61
N ASN A 605 8.33 -25.22 10.18
CA ASN A 605 8.96 -25.31 11.49
C ASN A 605 8.37 -24.26 12.42
N VAL A 606 7.61 -24.71 13.42
CA VAL A 606 6.86 -23.84 14.32
C VAL A 606 7.55 -23.81 15.68
N LYS A 607 7.62 -22.62 16.27
CA LYS A 607 8.16 -22.42 17.61
C LYS A 607 7.28 -21.48 18.43
N ASP A 608 6.89 -21.94 19.63
CA ASP A 608 6.24 -21.06 20.61
C ASP A 608 7.29 -20.15 21.27
N VAL A 609 6.94 -18.86 21.39
CA VAL A 609 7.72 -17.82 22.07
C VAL A 609 6.81 -17.11 23.07
N PRO A 610 7.01 -17.31 24.39
CA PRO A 610 6.22 -16.63 25.40
C PRO A 610 6.43 -15.12 25.35
N ILE A 611 5.33 -14.36 25.45
CA ILE A 611 5.35 -12.91 25.67
C ILE A 611 5.07 -12.57 27.14
N THR A 612 5.09 -13.58 28.02
CA THR A 612 4.98 -13.41 29.46
C THR A 612 6.36 -13.10 30.08
N TYR A 613 6.36 -12.28 31.13
CA TYR A 613 7.55 -11.91 31.84
C TYR A 613 7.28 -11.79 33.37
N TYR A 614 8.33 -11.85 34.20
CA TYR A 614 8.19 -11.71 35.64
C TYR A 614 7.71 -10.31 36.03
N LYS A 615 6.67 -10.23 36.83
CA LYS A 615 6.13 -9.00 37.39
C LYS A 615 7.24 -8.19 38.08
N GLY A 616 7.28 -6.89 37.83
CA GLY A 616 8.32 -5.98 38.30
C GLY A 616 9.57 -5.92 37.42
N THR A 617 9.67 -6.71 36.36
CA THR A 617 10.70 -6.50 35.31
C THR A 617 10.32 -5.30 34.47
N PRO A 618 11.22 -4.35 34.20
CA PRO A 618 10.95 -3.26 33.25
C PRO A 618 10.52 -3.76 31.86
N LEU A 619 9.49 -3.14 31.28
CA LEU A 619 8.88 -3.62 30.05
C LEU A 619 9.85 -3.59 28.86
N ASP A 620 10.74 -2.60 28.78
CA ASP A 620 11.82 -2.52 27.79
C ASP A 620 12.73 -3.75 27.82
N LYS A 621 13.09 -4.24 29.02
CA LYS A 621 13.89 -5.46 29.19
C LYS A 621 13.12 -6.71 28.78
N ALA A 622 11.83 -6.76 29.08
CA ALA A 622 10.98 -7.87 28.66
C ALA A 622 10.90 -7.95 27.13
N ILE A 623 10.75 -6.82 26.42
CA ILE A 623 10.76 -6.75 24.96
C ILE A 623 12.12 -7.16 24.40
N ASN A 624 13.22 -6.73 24.99
CA ASN A 624 14.56 -7.15 24.56
C ASN A 624 14.77 -8.67 24.70
N HIS A 625 14.25 -9.28 25.75
CA HIS A 625 14.28 -10.73 25.90
C HIS A 625 13.43 -11.43 24.83
N LEU A 626 12.30 -10.83 24.46
CA LEU A 626 11.45 -11.32 23.38
C LEU A 626 12.19 -11.31 22.03
N TYR A 627 12.93 -10.24 21.69
CA TYR A 627 13.75 -10.18 20.49
C TYR A 627 14.78 -11.30 20.43
N ILE A 628 15.51 -11.52 21.56
CA ILE A 628 16.49 -12.60 21.66
C ILE A 628 15.84 -13.97 21.45
N ALA A 629 14.65 -14.20 22.02
CA ALA A 629 13.95 -15.47 21.89
C ALA A 629 13.48 -15.73 20.45
N VAL A 630 12.99 -14.71 19.76
CA VAL A 630 12.58 -14.78 18.34
C VAL A 630 13.79 -15.04 17.44
N ASP A 631 14.89 -14.32 17.65
CA ASP A 631 16.14 -14.52 16.89
C ASP A 631 16.70 -15.92 17.08
N GLN A 632 16.58 -16.45 18.30
CA GLN A 632 17.01 -17.81 18.59
C GLN A 632 16.11 -18.87 17.96
N ALA A 633 14.80 -18.61 17.91
CA ALA A 633 13.86 -19.47 17.20
C ALA A 633 14.19 -19.51 15.70
N HIS A 634 14.39 -18.37 15.07
CA HIS A 634 14.81 -18.28 13.68
C HIS A 634 16.15 -18.99 13.42
N LYS A 635 17.17 -18.73 14.24
CA LYS A 635 18.49 -19.39 14.12
C LYS A 635 18.38 -20.93 14.22
N ASN A 636 17.41 -21.44 14.97
CA ASN A 636 17.11 -22.87 15.08
C ASN A 636 16.21 -23.40 13.95
N GLY A 637 15.96 -22.59 12.92
CA GLY A 637 15.22 -22.97 11.72
C GLY A 637 13.72 -22.81 11.79
N ALA A 638 13.18 -22.09 12.78
CA ALA A 638 11.76 -21.74 12.81
C ALA A 638 11.42 -20.72 11.72
N ASN A 639 10.39 -20.99 10.95
CA ASN A 639 9.81 -20.06 9.97
C ASN A 639 8.38 -19.64 10.34
N ILE A 640 7.85 -20.16 11.43
CA ILE A 640 6.61 -19.72 12.07
C ILE A 640 6.89 -19.57 13.55
N VAL A 641 6.64 -18.39 14.09
CA VAL A 641 6.73 -18.09 15.51
C VAL A 641 5.33 -17.84 16.04
N ILE A 642 4.93 -18.58 17.08
CA ILE A 642 3.69 -18.36 17.82
C ILE A 642 4.04 -17.54 19.06
N LEU A 643 3.69 -16.25 19.05
CA LEU A 643 3.76 -15.40 20.25
C LEU A 643 2.58 -15.79 21.15
N THR A 644 2.85 -16.16 22.39
CA THR A 644 1.81 -16.65 23.30
C THR A 644 1.86 -15.99 24.67
N ASP A 645 0.72 -15.54 25.18
CA ASP A 645 0.55 -15.02 26.53
C ASP A 645 -0.01 -16.08 27.52
N ARG A 646 -0.11 -17.32 27.08
CA ARG A 646 -0.44 -18.40 28.01
C ARG A 646 0.64 -18.50 29.08
N GLY A 647 0.21 -18.74 30.30
CA GLY A 647 1.09 -18.78 31.48
C GLY A 647 1.09 -17.48 32.28
N VAL A 648 0.15 -16.57 32.05
CA VAL A 648 -0.14 -15.49 32.99
C VAL A 648 -0.63 -16.09 34.28
N ASP A 649 0.09 -15.82 35.37
CA ASP A 649 -0.16 -16.32 36.73
C ASP A 649 0.15 -15.22 37.79
N GLU A 650 0.23 -15.57 39.03
CA GLU A 650 0.50 -14.62 40.13
C GLU A 650 1.83 -13.86 39.99
N ASN A 651 2.82 -14.46 39.30
CA ASN A 651 4.17 -13.93 39.15
C ASN A 651 4.50 -13.46 37.74
N HIS A 652 3.69 -13.86 36.77
CA HIS A 652 3.92 -13.54 35.36
C HIS A 652 2.80 -12.68 34.78
N VAL A 653 3.21 -11.61 34.12
CA VAL A 653 2.37 -10.69 33.36
C VAL A 653 2.70 -10.80 31.90
N ALA A 654 1.77 -10.43 31.00
CA ALA A 654 1.99 -10.43 29.56
C ALA A 654 2.41 -9.05 29.06
N ILE A 655 3.32 -9.00 28.09
CA ILE A 655 3.51 -7.82 27.25
C ILE A 655 2.19 -7.60 26.47
N PRO A 656 1.63 -6.38 26.43
CA PRO A 656 0.44 -6.12 25.62
C PRO A 656 0.59 -6.67 24.19
N SER A 657 -0.39 -7.42 23.73
CA SER A 657 -0.26 -8.23 22.50
C SER A 657 0.06 -7.37 21.26
N LEU A 658 -0.54 -6.19 21.16
CA LEU A 658 -0.27 -5.25 20.07
C LEU A 658 1.18 -4.75 20.11
N LEU A 659 1.70 -4.42 21.30
CA LEU A 659 3.10 -4.00 21.50
C LEU A 659 4.06 -5.15 21.15
N ALA A 660 3.78 -6.36 21.58
CA ALA A 660 4.61 -7.52 21.30
C ALA A 660 4.67 -7.84 19.80
N VAL A 661 3.52 -7.83 19.12
CA VAL A 661 3.44 -8.09 17.67
C VAL A 661 4.18 -7.01 16.90
N SER A 662 3.90 -5.73 17.17
CA SER A 662 4.52 -4.62 16.46
C SER A 662 6.03 -4.58 16.67
N ALA A 663 6.49 -4.71 17.93
CA ALA A 663 7.91 -4.73 18.27
C ALA A 663 8.67 -5.86 17.55
N VAL A 664 8.13 -7.09 17.58
CA VAL A 664 8.74 -8.24 16.88
C VAL A 664 8.72 -8.04 15.37
N HIS A 665 7.61 -7.53 14.79
CA HIS A 665 7.50 -7.28 13.36
C HIS A 665 8.56 -6.29 12.87
N HIS A 666 8.72 -5.15 13.55
CA HIS A 666 9.73 -4.16 13.20
C HIS A 666 11.15 -4.68 13.40
N HIS A 667 11.41 -5.41 14.50
CA HIS A 667 12.69 -6.07 14.70
C HIS A 667 13.05 -7.05 13.56
N LEU A 668 12.07 -7.82 13.07
CA LEU A 668 12.29 -8.72 11.94
C LEU A 668 12.52 -7.96 10.62
N ILE A 669 11.89 -6.80 10.41
CA ILE A 669 12.14 -5.94 9.24
C ILE A 669 13.56 -5.36 9.31
N GLU A 670 13.95 -4.74 10.43
CA GLU A 670 15.27 -4.14 10.62
C GLU A 670 16.41 -5.15 10.48
N THR A 671 16.18 -6.37 10.96
CA THR A 671 17.14 -7.48 10.84
C THR A 671 16.97 -8.27 9.54
N LYS A 672 16.11 -7.81 8.61
CA LYS A 672 15.81 -8.42 7.31
C LYS A 672 15.39 -9.89 7.37
N LYS A 673 14.64 -10.28 8.40
CA LYS A 673 14.13 -11.64 8.63
C LYS A 673 12.62 -11.77 8.43
N SER A 674 11.92 -10.67 8.17
CA SER A 674 10.44 -10.65 8.14
C SER A 674 9.83 -11.56 7.07
N THR A 675 10.53 -11.80 5.96
CA THR A 675 10.10 -12.74 4.91
C THR A 675 10.47 -14.20 5.20
N SER A 676 11.37 -14.41 6.16
CA SER A 676 11.77 -15.77 6.59
C SER A 676 10.95 -16.29 7.76
N VAL A 677 10.28 -15.39 8.53
CA VAL A 677 9.54 -15.76 9.75
C VAL A 677 8.17 -15.09 9.77
N SER A 678 7.13 -15.89 9.84
CA SER A 678 5.75 -15.43 10.04
C SER A 678 5.36 -15.41 11.52
N ILE A 679 4.61 -14.38 11.93
CA ILE A 679 4.14 -14.20 13.31
C ILE A 679 2.68 -14.67 13.42
N ILE A 680 2.42 -15.66 14.25
CA ILE A 680 1.08 -16.02 14.73
C ILE A 680 0.95 -15.58 16.17
N LEU A 681 -0.19 -15.03 16.56
CA LEU A 681 -0.45 -14.61 17.92
C LEU A 681 -1.47 -15.55 18.58
N GLU A 682 -1.14 -16.08 19.76
CA GLU A 682 -2.06 -16.73 20.69
C GLU A 682 -2.23 -15.83 21.91
N SER A 683 -3.38 -15.16 22.02
CA SER A 683 -3.56 -14.17 23.08
C SER A 683 -4.95 -14.17 23.70
N GLY A 684 -4.99 -13.91 25.00
CA GLY A 684 -6.22 -13.66 25.75
C GLY A 684 -6.79 -12.26 25.55
N GLU A 685 -6.01 -11.32 25.03
CA GLU A 685 -6.39 -9.90 25.02
C GLU A 685 -7.40 -9.53 23.90
N PRO A 686 -7.25 -9.96 22.61
CA PRO A 686 -8.13 -9.51 21.53
C PRO A 686 -9.53 -10.13 21.62
N ARG A 687 -10.56 -9.30 21.47
CA ARG A 687 -11.97 -9.70 21.58
C ARG A 687 -12.93 -8.97 20.65
N GLU A 688 -12.55 -7.77 20.15
CA GLU A 688 -13.34 -6.93 19.26
C GLU A 688 -12.67 -6.79 17.90
N VAL A 689 -13.44 -6.49 16.86
CA VAL A 689 -12.92 -6.38 15.48
C VAL A 689 -11.73 -5.43 15.37
N HIS A 690 -11.78 -4.29 16.05
CA HIS A 690 -10.70 -3.30 16.05
C HIS A 690 -9.36 -3.89 16.55
N HIS A 691 -9.41 -4.75 17.59
CA HIS A 691 -8.21 -5.41 18.11
C HIS A 691 -7.53 -6.30 17.06
N PHE A 692 -8.33 -7.05 16.31
CA PHE A 692 -7.81 -7.91 15.24
C PHE A 692 -7.30 -7.09 14.04
N ALA A 693 -8.01 -6.03 13.68
CA ALA A 693 -7.59 -5.14 12.60
C ALA A 693 -6.24 -4.49 12.91
N THR A 694 -6.02 -4.01 14.14
CA THR A 694 -4.73 -3.44 14.56
C THR A 694 -3.63 -4.49 14.60
N LEU A 695 -3.88 -5.69 15.14
CA LEU A 695 -2.89 -6.78 15.18
C LEU A 695 -2.43 -7.21 13.78
N LEU A 696 -3.37 -7.38 12.84
CA LEU A 696 -3.03 -7.66 11.43
C LEU A 696 -2.28 -6.48 10.80
N GLY A 697 -2.75 -5.26 11.03
CA GLY A 697 -2.13 -4.04 10.51
C GLY A 697 -0.69 -3.82 11.02
N TYR A 698 -0.33 -4.37 12.17
CA TYR A 698 1.01 -4.32 12.74
C TYR A 698 1.81 -5.62 12.60
N GLY A 699 1.37 -6.56 11.75
CA GLY A 699 2.21 -7.64 11.24
C GLY A 699 1.87 -9.05 11.70
N ALA A 700 0.82 -9.26 12.51
CA ALA A 700 0.35 -10.62 12.77
C ALA A 700 -0.19 -11.26 11.49
N CYS A 701 0.17 -12.52 11.22
CA CYS A 701 -0.37 -13.29 10.09
C CYS A 701 -1.71 -13.95 10.45
N ALA A 702 -1.82 -14.46 11.66
CA ALA A 702 -3.03 -15.08 12.18
C ALA A 702 -3.10 -14.91 13.70
N ILE A 703 -4.31 -14.99 14.25
CA ILE A 703 -4.57 -14.69 15.65
C ILE A 703 -5.51 -15.78 16.21
N ASN A 704 -5.12 -16.36 17.34
CA ASN A 704 -5.99 -17.22 18.14
C ASN A 704 -6.43 -16.48 19.41
N PRO A 705 -7.69 -15.99 19.47
CA PRO A 705 -8.23 -15.30 20.63
C PRO A 705 -8.79 -16.30 21.64
N TYR A 706 -7.91 -17.10 22.26
CA TYR A 706 -8.34 -18.25 23.06
C TYR A 706 -9.29 -17.87 24.17
N LEU A 707 -9.08 -16.72 24.83
CA LEU A 707 -9.90 -16.31 25.97
C LEU A 707 -11.27 -15.77 25.54
N ALA A 708 -11.37 -15.06 24.40
CA ALA A 708 -12.64 -14.67 23.84
C ALA A 708 -13.48 -15.92 23.46
N GLN A 709 -12.84 -16.96 22.89
CA GLN A 709 -13.52 -18.24 22.62
C GLN A 709 -13.95 -18.96 23.91
N PHE A 710 -13.17 -18.86 25.00
CA PHE A 710 -13.56 -19.35 26.32
C PHE A 710 -14.74 -18.56 26.90
N SER A 711 -14.79 -17.26 26.72
CA SER A 711 -15.91 -16.45 27.19
C SER A 711 -17.25 -16.87 26.54
N ILE A 712 -17.22 -17.33 25.27
CA ILE A 712 -18.38 -17.93 24.58
C ILE A 712 -18.82 -19.23 25.27
N LYS A 713 -17.89 -20.10 25.68
CA LYS A 713 -18.21 -21.32 26.42
C LYS A 713 -18.92 -20.99 27.73
N LYS A 714 -18.44 -19.94 28.43
CA LYS A 714 -19.05 -19.43 29.65
C LYS A 714 -20.47 -18.89 29.42
N LEU A 715 -20.69 -18.09 28.37
CA LEU A 715 -22.03 -17.59 28.01
C LEU A 715 -23.02 -18.73 27.77
N ILE A 716 -22.57 -19.85 27.21
CA ILE A 716 -23.39 -21.05 27.03
C ILE A 716 -23.67 -21.70 28.41
N GLN A 717 -22.67 -21.84 29.29
CA GLN A 717 -22.83 -22.42 30.62
C GLN A 717 -23.76 -21.58 31.51
N ASP A 718 -23.68 -20.25 31.40
CA ASP A 718 -24.53 -19.32 32.14
C ASP A 718 -25.97 -19.24 31.56
N GLY A 719 -26.24 -19.97 30.47
CA GLY A 719 -27.56 -19.99 29.79
C GLY A 719 -27.93 -18.71 29.02
N LEU A 720 -26.94 -17.81 28.82
CA LEU A 720 -27.11 -16.56 28.06
C LEU A 720 -27.03 -16.79 26.54
N LEU A 721 -26.31 -17.83 26.10
CA LEU A 721 -26.24 -18.24 24.70
C LEU A 721 -26.72 -19.68 24.55
N LYS A 722 -27.81 -19.87 23.79
CA LYS A 722 -28.37 -21.20 23.47
C LYS A 722 -27.93 -21.66 22.09
N LYS A 723 -26.66 -22.09 21.98
CA LYS A 723 -26.05 -22.52 20.73
C LYS A 723 -24.95 -23.55 20.99
N ASP A 724 -24.67 -24.39 19.99
CA ASP A 724 -23.51 -25.26 20.05
C ASP A 724 -22.22 -24.45 20.13
N TYR A 725 -21.25 -24.89 20.94
CA TYR A 725 -20.00 -24.16 21.17
C TYR A 725 -19.20 -23.95 19.89
N TYR A 726 -19.02 -25.00 19.09
CA TYR A 726 -18.23 -24.89 17.86
C TYR A 726 -18.89 -24.00 16.82
N ALA A 727 -20.22 -24.07 16.69
CA ALA A 727 -20.98 -23.19 15.85
C ALA A 727 -20.90 -21.72 16.33
N ALA A 728 -20.95 -21.50 17.63
CA ALA A 728 -20.85 -20.16 18.22
C ALA A 728 -19.46 -19.53 18.02
N VAL A 729 -18.39 -20.33 18.20
CA VAL A 729 -17.01 -19.88 17.92
C VAL A 729 -16.80 -19.60 16.43
N ASN A 730 -17.34 -20.45 15.56
CA ASN A 730 -17.25 -20.23 14.12
C ASN A 730 -17.96 -18.94 13.71
N ASP A 731 -19.16 -18.69 14.24
CA ASP A 731 -19.89 -17.45 13.94
C ASP A 731 -19.17 -16.21 14.49
N TYR A 732 -18.58 -16.30 15.70
CA TYR A 732 -17.73 -15.24 16.23
C TYR A 732 -16.52 -14.95 15.32
N ASN A 733 -15.78 -15.98 14.91
CA ASN A 733 -14.62 -15.82 14.03
C ASN A 733 -15.02 -15.24 12.67
N ASN A 734 -16.17 -15.64 12.12
CA ASN A 734 -16.71 -15.09 10.87
C ASN A 734 -17.16 -13.64 11.03
N ALA A 735 -17.79 -13.27 12.16
CA ALA A 735 -18.17 -11.90 12.46
C ALA A 735 -16.93 -10.98 12.50
N VAL A 736 -15.86 -11.43 13.16
CA VAL A 736 -14.58 -10.71 13.20
C VAL A 736 -13.99 -10.57 11.80
N LEU A 737 -13.95 -11.65 11.01
CA LEU A 737 -13.44 -11.62 9.64
C LEU A 737 -14.23 -10.64 8.75
N HIS A 738 -15.55 -10.68 8.81
CA HIS A 738 -16.41 -9.73 8.07
C HIS A 738 -16.16 -8.28 8.49
N GLY A 739 -15.96 -8.03 9.80
CA GLY A 739 -15.60 -6.70 10.30
C GLY A 739 -14.27 -6.20 9.76
N ILE A 740 -13.24 -7.07 9.72
CA ILE A 740 -11.91 -6.74 9.15
C ILE A 740 -12.04 -6.47 7.64
N VAL A 741 -12.77 -7.30 6.90
CA VAL A 741 -13.03 -7.07 5.47
C VAL A 741 -13.71 -5.73 5.25
N LYS A 742 -14.69 -5.38 6.08
CA LYS A 742 -15.39 -4.09 6.02
C LYS A 742 -14.44 -2.91 6.25
N ILE A 743 -13.54 -3.01 7.23
CA ILE A 743 -12.50 -2.01 7.48
C ILE A 743 -11.58 -1.89 6.27
N ALA A 744 -11.05 -3.01 5.76
CA ALA A 744 -10.18 -3.01 4.59
C ALA A 744 -10.87 -2.39 3.36
N SER A 745 -12.13 -2.75 3.09
CA SER A 745 -12.92 -2.20 1.99
C SER A 745 -13.12 -0.68 2.12
N LYS A 746 -13.33 -0.15 3.35
CA LYS A 746 -13.39 1.30 3.61
C LYS A 746 -12.07 2.01 3.35
N MET A 747 -10.95 1.30 3.49
CA MET A 747 -9.62 1.80 3.16
C MET A 747 -9.27 1.64 1.68
N GLY A 748 -10.14 1.06 0.87
CA GLY A 748 -9.88 0.73 -0.53
C GLY A 748 -8.87 -0.40 -0.71
N ILE A 749 -8.75 -1.29 0.28
CA ILE A 749 -7.86 -2.46 0.27
C ILE A 749 -8.70 -3.72 0.05
N SER A 750 -8.29 -4.55 -0.89
CA SER A 750 -9.05 -5.73 -1.32
C SER A 750 -8.48 -7.06 -0.82
N THR A 751 -7.25 -7.08 -0.30
CA THR A 751 -6.62 -8.32 0.17
C THR A 751 -6.10 -8.19 1.59
N LEU A 752 -6.37 -9.18 2.45
CA LEU A 752 -5.82 -9.20 3.81
C LEU A 752 -4.31 -9.41 3.82
N GLN A 753 -3.76 -10.08 2.81
CA GLN A 753 -2.31 -10.21 2.63
C GLN A 753 -1.61 -8.86 2.50
N SER A 754 -2.24 -7.89 1.83
CA SER A 754 -1.72 -6.53 1.67
C SER A 754 -2.05 -5.63 2.87
N TYR A 755 -3.16 -5.92 3.56
CA TYR A 755 -3.52 -5.23 4.80
C TYR A 755 -2.54 -5.54 5.93
N GLN A 756 -1.99 -6.76 5.94
CA GLN A 756 -1.00 -7.20 6.92
C GLN A 756 0.26 -6.34 6.87
N GLY A 757 0.60 -5.72 8.02
CA GLY A 757 1.76 -4.82 8.13
C GLY A 757 1.59 -3.47 7.45
N SER A 758 0.39 -3.11 6.95
CA SER A 758 0.15 -1.83 6.26
C SER A 758 0.17 -0.61 7.18
N GLN A 759 0.01 -0.80 8.50
CA GLN A 759 0.08 0.25 9.54
C GLN A 759 -0.83 1.46 9.26
N ILE A 760 -2.03 1.22 8.76
CA ILE A 760 -2.97 2.28 8.37
C ILE A 760 -3.72 2.78 9.62
N PHE A 761 -2.97 3.28 10.58
CA PHE A 761 -3.46 3.81 11.83
C PHE A 761 -2.74 5.10 12.21
N GLU A 762 -3.41 5.94 12.99
CA GLU A 762 -2.85 7.07 13.71
C GLU A 762 -2.84 6.75 15.20
N ALA A 763 -1.71 6.94 15.85
CA ALA A 763 -1.62 6.84 17.29
C ALA A 763 -2.01 8.19 17.93
N VAL A 764 -2.88 8.16 18.92
CA VAL A 764 -3.34 9.33 19.67
C VAL A 764 -3.13 9.10 21.14
N GLY A 765 -2.28 9.91 21.79
CA GLY A 765 -2.02 9.82 23.22
C GLY A 765 -0.93 8.81 23.59
N ILE A 766 0.00 8.51 22.69
CA ILE A 766 1.20 7.69 22.96
C ILE A 766 2.45 8.55 22.73
N SER A 767 3.44 8.45 23.62
CA SER A 767 4.68 9.22 23.50
C SER A 767 5.44 8.91 22.21
N LYS A 768 6.07 9.93 21.65
CA LYS A 768 6.84 9.78 20.41
C LYS A 768 7.92 8.72 20.53
N LYS A 769 8.57 8.61 21.68
CA LYS A 769 9.60 7.59 21.94
C LYS A 769 9.06 6.17 21.75
N VAL A 770 7.88 5.86 22.29
CA VAL A 770 7.24 4.54 22.13
C VAL A 770 6.87 4.30 20.67
N ILE A 771 6.37 5.33 19.97
CA ILE A 771 6.03 5.22 18.55
C ILE A 771 7.27 4.96 17.70
N ASP A 772 8.33 5.75 17.88
CA ASP A 772 9.54 5.64 17.05
C ASP A 772 10.25 4.29 17.27
N GLU A 773 10.18 3.72 18.48
CA GLU A 773 10.87 2.49 18.84
C GLU A 773 10.07 1.21 18.53
N TYR A 774 8.75 1.21 18.75
CA TYR A 774 7.94 -0.01 18.67
C TYR A 774 6.83 0.02 17.60
N PHE A 775 6.47 1.20 17.10
CA PHE A 775 5.43 1.42 16.09
C PHE A 775 5.94 2.29 14.94
N THR A 776 7.15 2.04 14.51
CA THR A 776 7.89 2.82 13.51
C THR A 776 7.01 3.22 12.32
N ASN A 777 7.13 4.48 11.88
CA ASN A 777 6.34 5.06 10.79
C ASN A 777 4.83 5.28 11.07
N THR A 778 4.32 4.98 12.27
CA THR A 778 2.95 5.33 12.63
C THR A 778 2.82 6.84 12.84
N VAL A 779 1.78 7.43 12.24
CA VAL A 779 1.48 8.85 12.44
C VAL A 779 1.06 9.09 13.88
N SER A 780 1.70 10.03 14.58
CA SER A 780 1.31 10.49 15.91
C SER A 780 1.38 12.00 15.97
N ARG A 781 0.27 12.64 16.29
CA ARG A 781 0.15 14.11 16.41
C ARG A 781 -0.04 14.58 17.84
N VAL A 782 -0.45 13.68 18.73
CA VAL A 782 -0.74 13.95 20.14
C VAL A 782 0.03 12.92 20.95
N GLU A 783 1.04 13.38 21.66
CA GLU A 783 1.81 12.55 22.59
C GLU A 783 1.02 12.28 23.87
N GLY A 784 1.44 11.30 24.67
CA GLY A 784 0.78 10.89 25.89
C GLY A 784 1.57 9.84 26.66
N ILE A 785 0.94 8.68 26.89
CA ILE A 785 1.46 7.62 27.74
C ILE A 785 2.84 7.13 27.29
N THR A 786 3.68 6.84 28.26
CA THR A 786 5.02 6.27 28.09
C THR A 786 5.00 4.74 28.17
N LEU A 787 6.14 4.12 27.98
CA LEU A 787 6.28 2.66 28.14
C LEU A 787 6.05 2.23 29.59
N GLU A 788 6.43 3.08 30.53
CA GLU A 788 6.22 2.88 31.95
C GLU A 788 4.72 2.94 32.29
N ASP A 789 3.97 3.90 31.73
CA ASP A 789 2.52 4.00 31.93
C ASP A 789 1.81 2.75 31.38
N ILE A 790 2.25 2.23 30.23
CA ILE A 790 1.72 0.98 29.66
C ILE A 790 1.98 -0.20 30.61
N ALA A 791 3.16 -0.27 31.23
CA ALA A 791 3.48 -1.30 32.22
C ALA A 791 2.63 -1.17 33.48
N GLU A 792 2.36 0.06 33.94
CA GLU A 792 1.47 0.32 35.10
C GLU A 792 0.04 -0.14 34.82
N ASP A 793 -0.49 0.06 33.62
CA ASP A 793 -1.82 -0.41 33.20
C ASP A 793 -1.91 -1.94 33.23
N VAL A 794 -0.89 -2.64 32.75
CA VAL A 794 -0.79 -4.10 32.80
C VAL A 794 -0.81 -4.56 34.26
N ASP A 795 0.04 -3.97 35.13
CA ASP A 795 0.12 -4.29 36.54
C ASP A 795 -1.16 -3.99 37.28
N PHE A 796 -1.88 -2.94 36.91
CA PHE A 796 -3.17 -2.59 37.50
C PHE A 796 -4.23 -3.69 37.23
N HIS A 797 -4.42 -4.12 35.98
CA HIS A 797 -5.37 -5.19 35.67
C HIS A 797 -4.95 -6.53 36.26
N HIS A 798 -3.67 -6.86 36.19
CA HIS A 798 -3.14 -8.08 36.78
C HIS A 798 -3.35 -8.11 38.31
N SER A 799 -3.11 -7.02 39.02
CA SER A 799 -3.28 -6.94 40.49
C SER A 799 -4.74 -7.02 40.92
N LYS A 800 -5.70 -6.63 40.06
CA LYS A 800 -7.13 -6.86 40.30
C LYS A 800 -7.51 -8.35 40.19
N ALA A 801 -6.80 -9.13 39.40
CA ALA A 801 -7.07 -10.53 39.15
C ALA A 801 -6.34 -11.47 40.14
N PHE A 802 -5.09 -11.11 40.47
CA PHE A 802 -4.17 -11.88 41.30
C PHE A 802 -3.83 -11.07 42.56
N ASP A 803 -4.78 -10.96 43.48
CA ASP A 803 -4.56 -10.31 44.76
C ASP A 803 -3.73 -11.22 45.71
N MET A 804 -2.47 -10.90 45.90
CA MET A 804 -1.53 -11.67 46.76
C MET A 804 -1.98 -11.78 48.21
N LEU A 805 -2.83 -10.85 48.67
CA LEU A 805 -3.32 -10.85 50.05
C LEU A 805 -4.65 -11.61 50.20
N GLY A 806 -5.28 -12.04 49.10
CA GLY A 806 -6.56 -12.75 49.12
C GLY A 806 -7.74 -11.94 49.67
N LEU A 807 -7.58 -10.62 49.76
CA LEU A 807 -8.58 -9.72 50.36
C LEU A 807 -9.72 -9.36 49.37
N LYS A 808 -9.48 -9.56 48.05
CA LYS A 808 -10.44 -9.26 46.99
C LYS A 808 -10.74 -10.53 46.18
N ASN A 809 -11.71 -11.29 46.64
CA ASN A 809 -12.15 -12.54 46.00
C ASN A 809 -13.23 -12.35 44.95
N ASP A 810 -13.56 -11.11 44.58
CA ASP A 810 -14.58 -10.85 43.55
C ASP A 810 -13.99 -11.00 42.18
N LEU A 811 -14.28 -12.11 41.54
CA LEU A 811 -13.89 -12.42 40.14
C LEU A 811 -14.96 -12.00 39.13
N SER A 812 -16.00 -11.26 39.52
CA SER A 812 -16.95 -10.67 38.57
C SER A 812 -16.26 -9.64 37.67
N LEU A 813 -16.69 -9.59 36.39
CA LEU A 813 -16.19 -8.58 35.49
C LEU A 813 -16.80 -7.22 35.85
N ASP A 814 -15.97 -6.19 35.78
CA ASP A 814 -16.39 -4.82 36.03
C ASP A 814 -17.38 -4.37 34.96
N SER A 815 -18.39 -3.60 35.33
CA SER A 815 -19.30 -2.91 34.41
C SER A 815 -18.91 -1.44 34.39
N GLU A 816 -18.28 -1.00 33.31
CA GLU A 816 -17.67 0.34 33.28
C GLU A 816 -18.62 1.41 32.70
N GLY A 817 -19.69 0.99 32.03
CA GLY A 817 -20.67 1.91 31.44
C GLY A 817 -20.27 2.48 30.08
N ASP A 818 -19.52 1.74 29.28
CA ASP A 818 -19.04 2.18 27.96
C ASP A 818 -20.15 2.63 27.01
N HIS A 819 -21.18 1.79 26.89
CA HIS A 819 -22.28 2.01 25.97
C HIS A 819 -23.58 2.45 26.67
N LYS A 820 -23.63 2.36 27.99
CA LYS A 820 -24.82 2.68 28.81
C LYS A 820 -24.40 3.34 30.10
N TYR A 821 -25.11 4.40 30.48
CA TYR A 821 -24.92 5.02 31.80
C TYR A 821 -25.06 4.01 32.94
N ARG A 822 -24.15 4.05 33.90
CA ARG A 822 -24.14 3.26 35.13
C ARG A 822 -24.08 4.21 36.32
N SER A 823 -25.05 4.10 37.21
CA SER A 823 -25.09 4.92 38.42
C SER A 823 -23.88 4.61 39.34
N GLY A 824 -23.21 5.65 39.79
CA GLY A 824 -22.00 5.52 40.62
C GLY A 824 -20.69 5.23 39.90
N LYS A 825 -20.72 5.26 38.57
CA LYS A 825 -19.56 5.21 37.69
C LYS A 825 -19.29 6.59 37.09
N GLU A 826 -18.55 6.64 35.97
CA GLU A 826 -18.27 7.91 35.31
C GLU A 826 -19.54 8.63 34.84
N GLU A 827 -19.52 9.96 34.88
CA GLU A 827 -20.59 10.80 34.40
C GLU A 827 -20.63 10.81 32.86
N HIS A 828 -21.81 10.63 32.30
CA HIS A 828 -22.04 10.78 30.87
C HIS A 828 -22.73 12.11 30.59
N LEU A 829 -22.37 12.76 29.47
CA LEU A 829 -23.06 13.97 29.01
C LEU A 829 -24.55 13.72 28.85
N TYR A 830 -24.92 12.58 28.30
CA TYR A 830 -26.31 12.11 28.19
C TYR A 830 -26.61 11.05 29.26
N ASN A 831 -26.99 11.48 30.45
CA ASN A 831 -27.40 10.63 31.54
C ASN A 831 -28.95 10.65 31.69
N PRO A 832 -29.56 9.80 32.54
CA PRO A 832 -31.00 9.75 32.71
C PRO A 832 -31.64 11.10 33.08
N LEU A 833 -30.97 11.94 33.86
CA LEU A 833 -31.44 13.24 34.24
C LEU A 833 -31.49 14.21 33.06
N THR A 834 -30.40 14.33 32.31
CA THR A 834 -30.29 15.24 31.15
C THR A 834 -31.26 14.82 30.05
N ILE A 835 -31.38 13.52 29.74
CA ILE A 835 -32.30 12.97 28.76
C ILE A 835 -33.76 13.25 29.19
N HIS A 836 -34.09 12.92 30.43
CA HIS A 836 -35.47 13.13 30.93
C HIS A 836 -35.86 14.61 30.93
N THR A 837 -34.95 15.49 31.36
CA THR A 837 -35.18 16.96 31.36
C THR A 837 -35.44 17.46 29.94
N LEU A 838 -34.61 17.08 28.97
CA LEU A 838 -34.78 17.48 27.55
C LEU A 838 -36.08 16.94 26.96
N GLN A 839 -36.36 15.65 27.16
CA GLN A 839 -37.60 15.03 26.65
C GLN A 839 -38.83 15.67 27.24
N THR A 840 -38.87 15.90 28.56
CA THR A 840 -40.01 16.56 29.22
C THR A 840 -40.16 18.00 28.73
N ALA A 841 -39.06 18.74 28.57
CA ALA A 841 -39.08 20.09 28.01
C ALA A 841 -39.74 20.12 26.61
N ALA A 842 -39.35 19.19 25.74
CA ALA A 842 -39.85 19.08 24.37
C ALA A 842 -41.34 18.66 24.35
N TRP A 843 -41.73 17.64 25.12
CA TRP A 843 -43.11 17.12 25.13
C TRP A 843 -44.11 18.09 25.76
N THR A 844 -43.69 18.86 26.77
CA THR A 844 -44.52 19.82 27.46
C THR A 844 -44.37 21.24 26.90
N ASN A 845 -43.51 21.45 25.91
CA ASN A 845 -43.14 22.78 25.38
C ASN A 845 -42.70 23.76 26.49
N ASN A 846 -41.99 23.23 27.50
CA ASN A 846 -41.56 23.99 28.66
C ASN A 846 -40.16 24.55 28.51
N TYR A 847 -40.06 25.89 28.26
CA TYR A 847 -38.78 26.55 28.02
C TYR A 847 -37.91 26.61 29.28
N ASP A 848 -38.47 26.65 30.49
CA ASP A 848 -37.65 26.67 31.71
C ASP A 848 -36.97 25.34 31.95
N LEU A 849 -37.59 24.23 31.63
CA LEU A 849 -36.92 22.91 31.63
C LEU A 849 -35.85 22.82 30.57
N PHE A 850 -36.09 23.41 29.39
CA PHE A 850 -35.01 23.48 28.37
C PHE A 850 -33.80 24.29 28.85
N LYS A 851 -34.03 25.43 29.52
CA LYS A 851 -32.95 26.20 30.16
C LYS A 851 -32.22 25.43 31.25
N GLN A 852 -32.92 24.57 32.00
CA GLN A 852 -32.29 23.69 32.97
C GLN A 852 -31.37 22.65 32.31
N TYR A 853 -31.79 22.14 31.15
CA TYR A 853 -30.98 21.20 30.35
C TYR A 853 -29.73 21.86 29.79
N THR A 854 -29.79 23.06 29.22
CA THR A 854 -28.67 23.80 28.64
C THR A 854 -27.78 24.45 29.70
#